data_87c9d2af8a036be76e18a0173044be9f
#
_entry.id   87c9d2af8a036be76e18a0173044be9f
#
_cell.length_a   1.000
_cell.length_b   1.000
_cell.length_c   1.000
_cell.angle_alpha   90.00
_cell.angle_beta   90.00
_cell.angle_gamma   90.00
#
_symmetry.space_group_name_H-M   'P 1'
#
loop_
_entity.id
_entity.type
_entity.pdbx_description
1 polymer ?
#
loop_
_entity_poly.entity_id
_entity_poly.type
_entity_poly.pdbx_seq_one_letter_code
_entity_poly.pdbx_strand_id
1 'polypeptide(L)'
;LAEYLKQNPDENLADIAYTLQVGRRAFSHRRIVVCNDIEAGVIALKNLDPKQVFTSFQDSKNRPVVFMFSGQGSQYINMSWELYQIEPIFREQIDFCSKILKSHLGIDLRHVLYPSEIQLETATNQLKQTAITQPALFVIEYALAKLWMSWEVNPKAMIGHSIGEYVAACLAGVFSLEDGLSLVAARGKLMQQMPAGSMLAVPLPEQEIQSLLGNKLDLAVINGTSMSVVSGTTDAVDQLEQKLIKKGVECRRLYTSHAFHSQMMEPILAPFIEQVKKVKLKSPKIPYISNLTGNWITATEATNPSYYAQHLRQTVRFADGLQQLLKDPNQILLEVGPGRTLNTLAKQHPNKASEQIVLSSLRHPQDQNSDVAFLLTTLGKLWLGGVQIDWSKFYANEQRYRIPLPTYPFERERYWIEAPGIEQPIKIASSLQDENSPKVDLTALHSRPSLHNTYLAPRDETEQVIVSIWQEFLGIEQVGIQDDFFDLGGDSLLAVQLITKLNETLQISLSPHSLLQSPTIAALAELIKDNSGLSESEGRQLQPDSESLLVKIKGGSFKQPLFLVHPVGGHVYIYRDLARYLDSDQPIFGIQAHVADGENESFSVEEMATRYIEAVRFQQPEGPYFLGGSSFGGTVAFEMAQQLNAQGEKIALLTLIDTPGPGQMPVLATEDDTAILVYILGVGFNLSLSLDVLQQLKPDEQLIYFLEQVKIANRVVPPDFGLAQIREFIHLFKVHAQAMRNYIPQTYPGRIIFFRANEQNEVNPKNPELPWIDVATGGVEVREVPGNHITMNYPPHVQVMVEQLRVYLDEARQL
;
A
#
# COMPACT_ATOMS: atom_id res chain seq x y z
N LEU A 1 -7.00 -11.88 -20.34
CA LEU A 1 -6.89 -10.71 -21.23
C LEU A 1 -5.52 -10.68 -21.93
N ALA A 2 -4.38 -10.82 -21.21
CA ALA A 2 -3.04 -10.81 -21.82
C ALA A 2 -2.90 -11.86 -22.92
N GLU A 3 -3.43 -13.07 -22.73
CA GLU A 3 -3.40 -14.12 -23.74
C GLU A 3 -4.25 -13.79 -24.97
N TYR A 4 -5.45 -13.22 -24.74
CA TYR A 4 -6.30 -12.73 -25.81
C TYR A 4 -5.59 -11.66 -26.66
N LEU A 5 -5.00 -10.66 -25.99
CA LEU A 5 -4.27 -9.58 -26.65
C LEU A 5 -3.08 -10.10 -27.47
N LYS A 6 -2.35 -11.08 -26.96
CA LYS A 6 -1.25 -11.71 -27.68
C LYS A 6 -1.72 -12.44 -28.96
N GLN A 7 -2.92 -13.03 -28.93
CA GLN A 7 -3.52 -13.73 -30.09
C GLN A 7 -4.16 -12.77 -31.10
N ASN A 8 -4.49 -11.54 -30.68
CA ASN A 8 -5.16 -10.52 -31.47
C ASN A 8 -4.37 -9.20 -31.48
N PRO A 9 -3.16 -9.16 -32.04
CA PRO A 9 -2.28 -7.99 -31.96
C PRO A 9 -2.74 -6.81 -32.83
N ASP A 10 -3.64 -7.04 -33.79
CA ASP A 10 -4.17 -6.03 -34.71
C ASP A 10 -5.41 -5.30 -34.17
N GLU A 11 -5.91 -5.68 -32.99
CA GLU A 11 -7.07 -5.03 -32.36
C GLU A 11 -6.75 -3.57 -31.96
N ASN A 12 -7.76 -2.73 -31.97
CA ASN A 12 -7.59 -1.33 -31.55
C ASN A 12 -7.48 -1.22 -30.04
N LEU A 13 -6.29 -0.84 -29.52
CA LEU A 13 -6.04 -0.71 -28.08
C LEU A 13 -7.05 0.23 -27.39
N ALA A 14 -7.44 1.33 -28.03
CA ALA A 14 -8.39 2.28 -27.45
C ALA A 14 -9.81 1.69 -27.35
N ASP A 15 -10.23 0.86 -28.32
CA ASP A 15 -11.51 0.16 -28.26
C ASP A 15 -11.49 -0.98 -27.22
N ILE A 16 -10.33 -1.62 -26.99
CA ILE A 16 -10.11 -2.55 -25.88
C ILE A 16 -10.32 -1.81 -24.55
N ALA A 17 -9.63 -0.68 -24.35
CA ALA A 17 -9.75 0.12 -23.13
C ALA A 17 -11.20 0.60 -22.91
N TYR A 18 -11.84 1.12 -23.94
CA TYR A 18 -13.24 1.53 -23.93
C TYR A 18 -14.16 0.39 -23.51
N THR A 19 -14.00 -0.80 -24.11
CA THR A 19 -14.82 -1.97 -23.79
C THR A 19 -14.68 -2.38 -22.34
N LEU A 20 -13.45 -2.35 -21.78
CA LEU A 20 -13.19 -2.67 -20.38
C LEU A 20 -13.79 -1.64 -19.42
N GLN A 21 -13.72 -0.35 -19.76
CA GLN A 21 -14.16 0.75 -18.90
C GLN A 21 -15.68 0.92 -18.87
N VAL A 22 -16.34 0.85 -20.03
CA VAL A 22 -17.80 1.05 -20.14
C VAL A 22 -18.61 -0.25 -20.17
N GLY A 23 -17.97 -1.36 -20.50
CA GLY A 23 -18.60 -2.66 -20.70
C GLY A 23 -18.44 -3.65 -19.56
N ARG A 24 -17.77 -3.30 -18.47
CA ARG A 24 -17.50 -4.19 -17.33
C ARG A 24 -17.92 -3.52 -16.02
N ARG A 25 -18.44 -4.34 -15.10
CA ARG A 25 -18.75 -3.90 -13.73
C ARG A 25 -17.44 -3.64 -12.97
N ALA A 26 -17.37 -2.52 -12.25
CA ALA A 26 -16.30 -2.25 -11.31
C ALA A 26 -16.54 -3.06 -10.04
N PHE A 27 -15.67 -4.05 -9.78
CA PHE A 27 -15.64 -4.83 -8.56
C PHE A 27 -14.71 -4.16 -7.52
N SER A 28 -14.68 -4.69 -6.30
CA SER A 28 -13.82 -4.18 -5.23
C SER A 28 -12.33 -4.39 -5.55
N HIS A 29 -11.96 -5.54 -6.15
CA HIS A 29 -10.62 -5.75 -6.70
C HIS A 29 -10.49 -5.10 -8.07
N ARG A 30 -9.61 -4.12 -8.16
CA ARG A 30 -9.41 -3.32 -9.36
C ARG A 30 -7.95 -3.28 -9.77
N ARG A 31 -7.71 -3.22 -11.06
CA ARG A 31 -6.38 -3.10 -11.65
C ARG A 31 -6.39 -2.14 -12.82
N ILE A 32 -5.33 -1.33 -12.94
CA ILE A 32 -5.09 -0.47 -14.09
C ILE A 32 -3.71 -0.71 -14.68
N VAL A 33 -3.64 -0.51 -15.98
CA VAL A 33 -2.41 -0.44 -16.78
C VAL A 33 -2.55 0.73 -17.74
N VAL A 34 -1.50 1.53 -17.88
CA VAL A 34 -1.41 2.56 -18.92
C VAL A 34 -0.31 2.14 -19.90
N CYS A 35 -0.65 1.97 -21.16
CA CYS A 35 0.26 1.52 -22.20
C CYS A 35 -0.06 2.20 -23.54
N ASN A 36 0.93 2.26 -24.44
CA ASN A 36 0.85 2.92 -25.74
C ASN A 36 0.43 1.95 -26.86
N ASP A 37 0.66 0.66 -26.67
CA ASP A 37 0.39 -0.39 -27.65
C ASP A 37 0.02 -1.72 -26.95
N ILE A 38 -0.45 -2.68 -27.75
CA ILE A 38 -0.88 -3.97 -27.26
C ILE A 38 0.28 -4.79 -26.66
N GLU A 39 1.46 -4.72 -27.26
CA GLU A 39 2.63 -5.49 -26.80
C GLU A 39 3.06 -5.04 -25.40
N ALA A 40 3.20 -3.72 -25.19
CA ALA A 40 3.45 -3.14 -23.87
C ALA A 40 2.37 -3.52 -22.85
N GLY A 41 1.09 -3.53 -23.28
CA GLY A 41 -0.03 -3.98 -22.45
C GLY A 41 0.06 -5.46 -22.04
N VAL A 42 0.43 -6.34 -22.98
CA VAL A 42 0.65 -7.78 -22.70
C VAL A 42 1.80 -7.98 -21.74
N ILE A 43 2.93 -7.31 -21.95
CA ILE A 43 4.11 -7.39 -21.10
C ILE A 43 3.76 -6.92 -19.69
N ALA A 44 3.11 -5.75 -19.57
CA ALA A 44 2.72 -5.21 -18.26
C ALA A 44 1.75 -6.14 -17.50
N LEU A 45 0.72 -6.69 -18.20
CA LEU A 45 -0.23 -7.62 -17.60
C LEU A 45 0.38 -8.96 -17.17
N LYS A 46 1.44 -9.41 -17.84
CA LYS A 46 2.16 -10.65 -17.48
C LYS A 46 3.16 -10.41 -16.35
N ASN A 47 3.95 -9.35 -16.43
CA ASN A 47 5.02 -9.09 -15.47
C ASN A 47 4.53 -8.50 -14.17
N LEU A 48 3.36 -7.80 -14.19
CA LEU A 48 2.75 -7.15 -13.02
C LEU A 48 3.70 -6.19 -12.28
N ASP A 49 4.59 -5.51 -13.02
CA ASP A 49 5.52 -4.53 -12.44
C ASP A 49 4.75 -3.46 -11.66
N PRO A 50 4.98 -3.29 -10.34
CA PRO A 50 4.28 -2.29 -9.51
C PRO A 50 4.48 -0.84 -9.97
N LYS A 51 5.45 -0.57 -10.84
CA LYS A 51 5.66 0.75 -11.43
C LYS A 51 4.71 1.04 -12.59
N GLN A 52 4.19 0.00 -13.24
CA GLN A 52 3.33 0.10 -14.43
C GLN A 52 1.92 -0.41 -14.17
N VAL A 53 1.77 -1.40 -13.28
CA VAL A 53 0.51 -2.07 -12.97
C VAL A 53 0.11 -1.75 -11.54
N PHE A 54 -1.01 -1.05 -11.40
CA PHE A 54 -1.53 -0.68 -10.08
C PHE A 54 -2.75 -1.53 -9.76
N THR A 55 -2.75 -2.15 -8.58
CA THR A 55 -3.85 -2.99 -8.11
C THR A 55 -4.29 -2.48 -6.74
N SER A 56 -5.58 -2.43 -6.49
CA SER A 56 -6.15 -2.05 -5.19
C SER A 56 -7.41 -2.85 -4.93
N PHE A 57 -7.62 -3.14 -3.65
CA PHE A 57 -8.91 -3.55 -3.13
C PHE A 57 -9.59 -2.33 -2.52
N GLN A 58 -10.84 -2.05 -2.90
CA GLN A 58 -11.59 -0.89 -2.42
C GLN A 58 -13.09 -1.17 -2.37
N ASP A 59 -13.64 -1.18 -1.18
CA ASP A 59 -15.08 -1.33 -0.95
C ASP A 59 -15.81 0.01 -0.92
N SER A 60 -15.12 1.07 -0.50
CA SER A 60 -15.71 2.41 -0.49
C SER A 60 -15.99 2.89 -1.92
N LYS A 61 -17.22 3.37 -2.13
CA LYS A 61 -17.66 3.97 -3.39
C LYS A 61 -17.86 5.47 -3.21
N ASN A 62 -17.65 6.22 -4.28
CA ASN A 62 -17.89 7.68 -4.33
C ASN A 62 -17.03 8.47 -3.33
N ARG A 63 -15.76 8.09 -3.16
CA ARG A 63 -14.86 8.84 -2.29
C ARG A 63 -14.76 10.30 -2.75
N PRO A 64 -14.90 11.26 -1.84
CA PRO A 64 -14.81 12.68 -2.16
C PRO A 64 -13.38 13.07 -2.56
N VAL A 65 -13.26 13.96 -3.54
CA VAL A 65 -11.98 14.50 -4.01
C VAL A 65 -11.85 15.95 -3.55
N VAL A 66 -10.69 16.31 -3.05
CA VAL A 66 -10.30 17.68 -2.71
C VAL A 66 -9.27 18.15 -3.72
N PHE A 67 -9.51 19.29 -4.37
CA PHE A 67 -8.52 19.88 -5.27
C PHE A 67 -7.58 20.80 -4.50
N MET A 68 -6.27 20.64 -4.78
CA MET A 68 -5.20 21.49 -4.25
C MET A 68 -4.57 22.26 -5.41
N PHE A 69 -4.50 23.59 -5.34
CA PHE A 69 -3.97 24.45 -6.38
C PHE A 69 -2.63 25.05 -5.97
N SER A 70 -1.64 24.90 -6.85
CA SER A 70 -0.24 25.24 -6.58
C SER A 70 -0.04 26.75 -6.44
N GLY A 71 1.06 27.14 -5.78
CA GLY A 71 1.53 28.51 -5.72
C GLY A 71 2.64 28.82 -6.71
N GLN A 72 3.08 30.08 -6.75
CA GLN A 72 4.22 30.52 -7.55
C GLN A 72 5.49 29.75 -7.13
N GLY A 73 6.26 29.28 -8.14
CA GLY A 73 7.44 28.44 -7.98
C GLY A 73 7.29 27.07 -8.66
N SER A 74 6.06 26.67 -9.00
CA SER A 74 5.76 25.40 -9.66
C SER A 74 5.75 25.49 -11.21
N GLN A 75 5.77 26.71 -11.77
CA GLN A 75 5.71 26.94 -13.21
C GLN A 75 6.98 26.50 -13.94
N TYR A 76 6.82 25.99 -15.16
CA TYR A 76 7.91 25.66 -16.10
C TYR A 76 7.43 25.75 -17.55
N ILE A 77 8.36 25.91 -18.48
CA ILE A 77 8.06 25.98 -19.90
C ILE A 77 7.54 24.62 -20.38
N ASN A 78 6.58 24.65 -21.29
CA ASN A 78 5.89 23.48 -21.84
C ASN A 78 5.10 22.66 -20.79
N MET A 79 4.75 23.26 -19.63
CA MET A 79 3.88 22.58 -18.67
C MET A 79 2.55 22.22 -19.32
N SER A 80 2.20 20.94 -19.28
CA SER A 80 1.00 20.36 -19.92
C SER A 80 0.93 20.51 -21.45
N TRP A 81 2.07 20.63 -22.14
CA TRP A 81 2.07 20.79 -23.59
C TRP A 81 1.37 19.67 -24.34
N GLU A 82 1.64 18.41 -23.95
CA GLU A 82 0.97 17.26 -24.56
C GLU A 82 -0.55 17.31 -24.36
N LEU A 83 -1.03 17.73 -23.16
CA LEU A 83 -2.46 17.88 -22.90
C LEU A 83 -3.07 19.00 -23.77
N TYR A 84 -2.35 20.11 -23.96
CA TYR A 84 -2.80 21.18 -24.85
C TYR A 84 -2.94 20.69 -26.30
N GLN A 85 -2.10 19.76 -26.73
CA GLN A 85 -2.16 19.20 -28.09
C GLN A 85 -3.34 18.22 -28.27
N ILE A 86 -3.61 17.37 -27.28
CA ILE A 86 -4.51 16.24 -27.47
C ILE A 86 -5.88 16.39 -26.80
N GLU A 87 -5.97 17.15 -25.68
CA GLU A 87 -7.21 17.28 -24.89
C GLU A 87 -8.00 18.52 -25.29
N PRO A 88 -9.11 18.38 -26.04
CA PRO A 88 -9.85 19.53 -26.56
C PRO A 88 -10.34 20.47 -25.46
N ILE A 89 -10.89 19.93 -24.36
CA ILE A 89 -11.41 20.73 -23.25
C ILE A 89 -10.31 21.55 -22.60
N PHE A 90 -9.14 20.94 -22.34
CA PHE A 90 -7.99 21.65 -21.78
C PHE A 90 -7.52 22.77 -22.69
N ARG A 91 -7.37 22.49 -24.00
CA ARG A 91 -6.96 23.45 -25.02
C ARG A 91 -7.92 24.64 -25.11
N GLU A 92 -9.23 24.35 -25.15
CA GLU A 92 -10.27 25.40 -25.22
C GLU A 92 -10.19 26.36 -24.04
N GLN A 93 -9.95 25.85 -22.81
CA GLN A 93 -9.82 26.70 -21.64
C GLN A 93 -8.55 27.56 -21.70
N ILE A 94 -7.42 26.98 -22.13
CA ILE A 94 -6.15 27.73 -22.31
C ILE A 94 -6.34 28.85 -23.35
N ASP A 95 -6.96 28.52 -24.49
CA ASP A 95 -7.17 29.47 -25.59
C ASP A 95 -8.12 30.60 -25.19
N PHE A 96 -9.20 30.25 -24.51
CA PHE A 96 -10.17 31.23 -24.00
C PHE A 96 -9.54 32.20 -22.99
N CYS A 97 -8.84 31.67 -22.00
CA CYS A 97 -8.15 32.45 -20.99
C CYS A 97 -7.06 33.34 -21.61
N SER A 98 -6.26 32.80 -22.54
CA SER A 98 -5.19 33.54 -23.22
C SER A 98 -5.71 34.69 -24.04
N LYS A 99 -6.87 34.49 -24.70
CA LYS A 99 -7.54 35.55 -25.46
C LYS A 99 -7.95 36.73 -24.57
N ILE A 100 -8.49 36.47 -23.38
CA ILE A 100 -8.87 37.51 -22.42
C ILE A 100 -7.62 38.17 -21.87
N LEU A 101 -6.63 37.41 -21.43
CA LEU A 101 -5.41 37.91 -20.80
C LEU A 101 -4.54 38.74 -21.74
N LYS A 102 -4.66 38.59 -23.06
CA LYS A 102 -3.91 39.36 -24.05
C LYS A 102 -4.07 40.88 -23.88
N SER A 103 -5.29 41.34 -23.54
CA SER A 103 -5.54 42.77 -23.27
C SER A 103 -4.94 43.25 -21.95
N HIS A 104 -4.79 42.37 -20.96
CA HIS A 104 -4.22 42.68 -19.66
C HIS A 104 -2.69 42.59 -19.62
N LEU A 105 -2.12 41.62 -20.31
CA LEU A 105 -0.68 41.30 -20.29
C LEU A 105 0.10 42.03 -21.44
N GLY A 106 -0.58 42.36 -22.52
CA GLY A 106 0.05 42.91 -23.72
C GLY A 106 0.73 41.89 -24.61
N ILE A 107 0.69 40.61 -24.22
CA ILE A 107 1.27 39.45 -24.91
C ILE A 107 0.27 38.30 -24.96
N ASP A 108 0.47 37.38 -25.87
CA ASP A 108 -0.29 36.13 -25.89
C ASP A 108 0.38 35.12 -24.99
N LEU A 109 -0.31 34.70 -23.93
CA LEU A 109 0.26 33.82 -22.89
C LEU A 109 0.72 32.47 -23.47
N ARG A 110 0.10 31.98 -24.54
CA ARG A 110 0.49 30.74 -25.21
C ARG A 110 1.92 30.76 -25.75
N HIS A 111 2.38 31.91 -26.23
CA HIS A 111 3.76 32.08 -26.71
C HIS A 111 4.78 31.98 -25.57
N VAL A 112 4.37 32.26 -24.34
CA VAL A 112 5.22 32.10 -23.15
C VAL A 112 5.14 30.67 -22.62
N LEU A 113 3.94 30.07 -22.62
CA LEU A 113 3.75 28.70 -22.13
C LEU A 113 4.39 27.67 -23.07
N TYR A 114 4.22 27.87 -24.37
CA TYR A 114 4.56 26.92 -25.44
C TYR A 114 5.38 27.59 -26.55
N PRO A 115 6.60 28.07 -26.22
CA PRO A 115 7.45 28.78 -27.18
C PRO A 115 8.03 27.85 -28.23
N SER A 116 8.38 28.45 -29.40
CA SER A 116 9.28 27.77 -30.29
C SER A 116 10.71 27.73 -29.71
N GLU A 117 11.56 26.87 -30.25
CA GLU A 117 12.95 26.73 -29.78
C GLU A 117 13.69 28.07 -29.78
N ILE A 118 13.48 28.92 -30.80
CA ILE A 118 14.13 30.25 -30.93
C ILE A 118 13.66 31.20 -29.81
N GLN A 119 12.47 31.01 -29.28
CA GLN A 119 11.87 31.88 -28.25
C GLN A 119 12.04 31.33 -26.84
N LEU A 120 12.62 30.16 -26.66
CA LEU A 120 12.68 29.43 -25.39
C LEU A 120 13.31 30.25 -24.26
N GLU A 121 14.45 30.89 -24.48
CA GLU A 121 15.12 31.72 -23.46
C GLU A 121 14.29 32.95 -23.09
N THR A 122 13.72 33.61 -24.07
CA THR A 122 12.88 34.80 -23.87
C THR A 122 11.62 34.41 -23.08
N ALA A 123 10.96 33.34 -23.47
CA ALA A 123 9.78 32.85 -22.78
C ALA A 123 10.10 32.39 -21.34
N THR A 124 11.23 31.73 -21.13
CA THR A 124 11.72 31.33 -19.82
C THR A 124 11.89 32.55 -18.90
N ASN A 125 12.48 33.61 -19.41
CA ASN A 125 12.70 34.85 -18.65
C ASN A 125 11.36 35.60 -18.41
N GLN A 126 10.43 35.57 -19.36
CA GLN A 126 9.09 36.13 -19.18
C GLN A 126 8.30 35.34 -18.14
N LEU A 127 8.34 34.00 -18.16
CA LEU A 127 7.60 33.16 -17.22
C LEU A 127 8.09 33.31 -15.77
N LYS A 128 9.33 33.80 -15.56
CA LYS A 128 9.85 34.15 -14.21
C LYS A 128 9.28 35.47 -13.66
N GLN A 129 8.70 36.31 -14.50
CA GLN A 129 8.11 37.58 -14.06
C GLN A 129 6.78 37.30 -13.36
N THR A 130 6.60 37.81 -12.16
CA THR A 130 5.40 37.64 -11.34
C THR A 130 4.11 38.02 -12.09
N ALA A 131 4.17 39.10 -12.88
CA ALA A 131 3.07 39.57 -13.72
C ALA A 131 2.61 38.52 -14.77
N ILE A 132 3.47 37.59 -15.15
CA ILE A 132 3.18 36.51 -16.11
C ILE A 132 2.96 35.19 -15.39
N THR A 133 3.77 34.89 -14.35
CA THR A 133 3.70 33.62 -13.60
C THR A 133 2.31 33.38 -13.01
N GLN A 134 1.74 34.40 -12.35
CA GLN A 134 0.46 34.22 -11.64
C GLN A 134 -0.70 33.95 -12.61
N PRO A 135 -0.89 34.73 -13.70
CA PRO A 135 -1.87 34.35 -14.71
C PRO A 135 -1.60 32.99 -15.38
N ALA A 136 -0.35 32.62 -15.61
CA ALA A 136 0.02 31.35 -16.22
C ALA A 136 -0.40 30.17 -15.34
N LEU A 137 -0.10 30.21 -14.04
CA LEU A 137 -0.53 29.19 -13.08
C LEU A 137 -2.03 29.08 -12.99
N PHE A 138 -2.70 30.22 -12.82
CA PHE A 138 -4.17 30.26 -12.77
C PHE A 138 -4.80 29.61 -13.99
N VAL A 139 -4.30 29.91 -15.19
CA VAL A 139 -4.85 29.37 -16.46
C VAL A 139 -4.65 27.86 -16.54
N ILE A 140 -3.44 27.35 -16.24
CA ILE A 140 -3.15 25.91 -16.26
C ILE A 140 -3.99 25.14 -15.24
N GLU A 141 -4.06 25.66 -14.02
CA GLU A 141 -4.79 25.03 -12.91
C GLU A 141 -6.30 25.03 -13.16
N TYR A 142 -6.83 26.13 -13.66
CA TYR A 142 -8.23 26.22 -14.06
C TYR A 142 -8.57 25.25 -15.20
N ALA A 143 -7.74 25.20 -16.24
CA ALA A 143 -7.94 24.30 -17.36
C ALA A 143 -7.88 22.82 -16.96
N LEU A 144 -6.92 22.45 -16.09
CA LEU A 144 -6.84 21.11 -15.51
C LEU A 144 -8.06 20.78 -14.66
N ALA A 145 -8.50 21.71 -13.82
CA ALA A 145 -9.71 21.50 -13.02
C ALA A 145 -10.93 21.26 -13.90
N LYS A 146 -11.07 22.03 -14.97
CA LYS A 146 -12.16 21.84 -15.95
C LYS A 146 -12.08 20.50 -16.67
N LEU A 147 -10.88 20.04 -16.98
CA LEU A 147 -10.66 18.71 -17.58
C LEU A 147 -11.10 17.59 -16.60
N TRP A 148 -10.66 17.64 -15.35
CA TRP A 148 -11.09 16.69 -14.32
C TRP A 148 -12.61 16.69 -14.12
N MET A 149 -13.22 17.87 -14.02
CA MET A 149 -14.66 18.02 -13.85
C MET A 149 -15.45 17.53 -15.07
N SER A 150 -14.88 17.59 -16.27
CA SER A 150 -15.51 17.03 -17.47
C SER A 150 -15.64 15.52 -17.42
N TRP A 151 -14.78 14.84 -16.68
CA TRP A 151 -14.83 13.39 -16.43
C TRP A 151 -15.61 13.03 -15.15
N GLU A 152 -16.39 13.98 -14.60
CA GLU A 152 -17.15 13.87 -13.34
C GLU A 152 -16.27 13.75 -12.07
N VAL A 153 -14.98 14.03 -12.16
CA VAL A 153 -14.14 14.20 -10.97
C VAL A 153 -14.35 15.61 -10.43
N ASN A 154 -15.40 15.78 -9.64
CA ASN A 154 -15.80 17.07 -9.09
C ASN A 154 -15.21 17.31 -7.69
N PRO A 155 -14.64 18.49 -7.37
CA PRO A 155 -14.13 18.75 -6.04
C PRO A 155 -15.26 18.91 -5.02
N LYS A 156 -15.17 18.15 -3.93
CA LYS A 156 -16.04 18.32 -2.74
C LYS A 156 -15.61 19.50 -1.91
N ALA A 157 -14.31 19.80 -1.92
CA ALA A 157 -13.69 20.93 -1.26
C ALA A 157 -12.41 21.33 -2.01
N MET A 158 -11.87 22.51 -1.73
CA MET A 158 -10.66 22.98 -2.38
C MET A 158 -9.75 23.70 -1.39
N ILE A 159 -8.44 23.72 -1.71
CA ILE A 159 -7.44 24.56 -1.06
C ILE A 159 -6.47 25.06 -2.12
N GLY A 160 -6.12 26.31 -2.08
CA GLY A 160 -5.05 26.89 -2.89
C GLY A 160 -3.85 27.27 -2.02
N HIS A 161 -2.68 27.37 -2.62
CA HIS A 161 -1.51 27.94 -2.01
C HIS A 161 -1.27 29.32 -2.62
N SER A 162 -1.44 30.40 -1.84
CA SER A 162 -1.31 31.77 -2.33
C SER A 162 -2.16 32.02 -3.58
N ILE A 163 -1.56 32.22 -4.75
CA ILE A 163 -2.30 32.48 -6.00
C ILE A 163 -3.32 31.37 -6.33
N GLY A 164 -3.05 30.13 -5.93
CA GLY A 164 -3.97 29.00 -6.16
C GLY A 164 -5.32 29.14 -5.46
N GLU A 165 -5.44 29.97 -4.40
CA GLU A 165 -6.74 30.26 -3.78
C GLU A 165 -7.67 31.03 -4.73
N TYR A 166 -7.13 31.83 -5.66
CA TYR A 166 -7.95 32.50 -6.69
C TYR A 166 -8.58 31.50 -7.67
N VAL A 167 -7.89 30.41 -7.97
CA VAL A 167 -8.46 29.33 -8.78
C VAL A 167 -9.61 28.65 -8.02
N ALA A 168 -9.39 28.34 -6.74
CA ALA A 168 -10.45 27.78 -5.88
C ALA A 168 -11.66 28.71 -5.80
N ALA A 169 -11.45 30.01 -5.57
CA ALA A 169 -12.52 31.01 -5.51
C ALA A 169 -13.30 31.13 -6.83
N CYS A 170 -12.59 31.11 -7.97
CA CYS A 170 -13.21 31.13 -9.30
C CYS A 170 -14.09 29.89 -9.53
N LEU A 171 -13.57 28.71 -9.28
CA LEU A 171 -14.31 27.44 -9.41
C LEU A 171 -15.48 27.34 -8.43
N ALA A 172 -15.33 27.90 -7.24
CA ALA A 172 -16.42 28.03 -6.27
C ALA A 172 -17.50 29.04 -6.68
N GLY A 173 -17.26 29.81 -7.75
CA GLY A 173 -18.20 30.78 -8.28
C GLY A 173 -18.28 32.10 -7.49
N VAL A 174 -17.23 32.42 -6.74
CA VAL A 174 -17.11 33.70 -6.03
C VAL A 174 -17.03 34.84 -7.02
N PHE A 175 -16.33 34.66 -8.12
CA PHE A 175 -16.30 35.58 -9.26
C PHE A 175 -16.27 34.81 -10.58
N SER A 176 -16.56 35.51 -11.68
CA SER A 176 -16.49 34.91 -13.01
C SER A 176 -15.05 34.61 -13.42
N LEU A 177 -14.86 33.78 -14.45
CA LEU A 177 -13.53 33.48 -15.01
C LEU A 177 -12.86 34.76 -15.53
N GLU A 178 -13.62 35.61 -16.20
CA GLU A 178 -13.13 36.87 -16.74
C GLU A 178 -12.65 37.83 -15.64
N ASP A 179 -13.44 37.93 -14.56
CA ASP A 179 -13.08 38.71 -13.38
C ASP A 179 -11.84 38.14 -12.69
N GLY A 180 -11.78 36.80 -12.53
CA GLY A 180 -10.62 36.07 -11.99
C GLY A 180 -9.34 36.37 -12.75
N LEU A 181 -9.39 36.26 -14.09
CA LEU A 181 -8.26 36.55 -14.98
C LEU A 181 -7.81 38.01 -14.85
N SER A 182 -8.77 38.97 -14.77
CA SER A 182 -8.47 40.38 -14.56
C SER A 182 -7.79 40.61 -13.21
N LEU A 183 -8.30 40.00 -12.14
CA LEU A 183 -7.76 40.13 -10.79
C LEU A 183 -6.32 39.56 -10.68
N VAL A 184 -6.07 38.35 -11.23
CA VAL A 184 -4.73 37.74 -11.14
C VAL A 184 -3.71 38.50 -11.98
N ALA A 185 -4.10 39.02 -13.15
CA ALA A 185 -3.27 39.90 -13.96
C ALA A 185 -2.93 41.19 -13.24
N ALA A 186 -3.92 41.86 -12.62
CA ALA A 186 -3.72 43.07 -11.82
C ALA A 186 -2.83 42.79 -10.60
N ARG A 187 -3.08 41.69 -9.88
CA ARG A 187 -2.26 41.24 -8.73
C ARG A 187 -0.80 41.05 -9.13
N GLY A 188 -0.55 40.27 -10.15
CA GLY A 188 0.80 40.00 -10.65
C GLY A 188 1.53 41.27 -11.09
N LYS A 189 0.84 42.15 -11.82
CA LYS A 189 1.41 43.42 -12.29
C LYS A 189 1.75 44.39 -11.15
N LEU A 190 0.86 44.52 -10.15
CA LEU A 190 1.11 45.33 -8.97
C LEU A 190 2.29 44.82 -8.15
N MET A 191 2.34 43.53 -7.92
CA MET A 191 3.45 42.88 -7.20
C MET A 191 4.79 43.03 -7.95
N GLN A 192 4.80 42.93 -9.27
CA GLN A 192 5.99 43.11 -10.10
C GLN A 192 6.60 44.54 -10.01
N GLN A 193 5.79 45.54 -9.64
CA GLN A 193 6.23 46.94 -9.48
C GLN A 193 6.91 47.20 -8.12
N MET A 194 6.81 46.27 -7.20
CA MET A 194 7.40 46.45 -5.86
C MET A 194 8.92 46.29 -5.91
N PRO A 195 9.63 46.84 -4.93
CA PRO A 195 11.07 46.63 -4.80
C PRO A 195 11.39 45.12 -4.71
N ALA A 196 12.56 44.74 -5.25
CA ALA A 196 13.06 43.36 -5.14
C ALA A 196 13.24 42.99 -3.66
N GLY A 197 12.97 41.70 -3.37
CA GLY A 197 13.15 41.15 -2.04
C GLY A 197 13.43 39.64 -2.14
N SER A 198 13.59 39.01 -0.98
CA SER A 198 13.95 37.60 -0.90
C SER A 198 13.03 36.81 0.00
N MET A 199 12.98 35.51 -0.25
CA MET A 199 12.26 34.54 0.60
C MET A 199 13.18 33.38 0.95
N LEU A 200 13.05 32.87 2.18
CA LEU A 200 13.89 31.81 2.75
C LEU A 200 12.97 30.73 3.36
N ALA A 201 13.08 29.51 2.86
CA ALA A 201 12.48 28.36 3.48
C ALA A 201 13.34 27.89 4.65
N VAL A 202 12.72 27.75 5.81
CA VAL A 202 13.37 27.46 7.09
C VAL A 202 12.69 26.25 7.72
N PRO A 203 13.43 25.20 8.09
CA PRO A 203 12.87 24.01 8.71
C PRO A 203 12.65 24.21 10.22
N LEU A 204 11.90 25.23 10.59
CA LEU A 204 11.53 25.55 11.97
C LEU A 204 10.01 25.75 12.08
N PRO A 205 9.43 25.42 13.24
CA PRO A 205 8.02 25.70 13.52
C PRO A 205 7.76 27.21 13.69
N GLU A 206 6.49 27.61 13.50
CA GLU A 206 6.04 29.01 13.56
C GLU A 206 6.54 29.75 14.82
N GLN A 207 6.41 29.11 15.99
CA GLN A 207 6.76 29.73 17.28
C GLN A 207 8.25 30.06 17.40
N GLU A 208 9.11 29.19 16.89
CA GLU A 208 10.55 29.39 16.92
C GLU A 208 11.00 30.46 15.94
N ILE A 209 10.51 30.39 14.69
CA ILE A 209 10.88 31.37 13.67
C ILE A 209 10.36 32.77 13.99
N GLN A 210 9.16 32.89 14.57
CA GLN A 210 8.55 34.15 14.95
C GLN A 210 9.48 34.96 15.88
N SER A 211 10.18 34.31 16.80
CA SER A 211 11.14 34.91 17.71
C SER A 211 12.38 35.51 17.02
N LEU A 212 12.64 35.11 15.76
CA LEU A 212 13.83 35.48 15.00
C LEU A 212 13.61 36.58 13.96
N LEU A 213 12.32 36.90 13.65
CA LEU A 213 11.98 37.80 12.55
C LEU A 213 12.34 39.29 12.78
N GLY A 214 12.17 39.79 13.99
CA GLY A 214 12.32 41.22 14.26
C GLY A 214 11.23 42.04 13.53
N ASN A 215 11.56 43.27 13.08
CA ASN A 215 10.62 44.20 12.44
C ASN A 215 10.86 44.37 10.92
N LYS A 216 11.79 43.63 10.30
CA LYS A 216 12.16 43.75 8.87
C LYS A 216 11.80 42.50 8.07
N LEU A 217 11.36 41.46 8.74
CA LEU A 217 11.02 40.17 8.15
C LEU A 217 9.60 39.81 8.56
N ASP A 218 8.90 39.16 7.65
CA ASP A 218 7.56 38.64 7.89
C ASP A 218 7.57 37.10 7.71
N LEU A 219 6.72 36.39 8.45
CA LEU A 219 6.39 35.01 8.20
C LEU A 219 5.44 34.95 7.01
N ALA A 220 5.96 34.57 5.87
CA ALA A 220 5.22 34.54 4.61
C ALA A 220 4.30 33.32 4.49
N VAL A 221 4.78 32.13 4.89
CA VAL A 221 4.04 30.88 4.72
C VAL A 221 4.35 29.91 5.88
N ILE A 222 3.32 29.18 6.31
CA ILE A 222 3.43 28.00 7.16
C ILE A 222 3.02 26.79 6.31
N ASN A 223 4.01 26.03 5.82
CA ASN A 223 3.81 24.90 4.94
C ASN A 223 3.68 23.57 5.70
N GLY A 224 4.17 23.50 6.92
CA GLY A 224 4.13 22.31 7.76
C GLY A 224 4.45 22.65 9.21
N THR A 225 4.36 21.67 10.10
CA THR A 225 4.64 21.83 11.53
C THR A 225 6.05 22.33 11.85
N SER A 226 6.99 22.02 10.95
CA SER A 226 8.41 22.46 11.05
C SER A 226 8.91 22.96 9.70
N MET A 227 8.06 23.62 8.93
CA MET A 227 8.42 24.16 7.62
C MET A 227 7.76 25.52 7.42
N SER A 228 8.53 26.57 7.59
CA SER A 228 8.11 27.96 7.46
C SER A 228 8.85 28.65 6.31
N VAL A 229 8.27 29.73 5.79
CA VAL A 229 8.93 30.60 4.81
C VAL A 229 8.94 32.03 5.35
N VAL A 230 10.11 32.62 5.37
CA VAL A 230 10.32 34.03 5.78
C VAL A 230 10.53 34.89 4.54
N SER A 231 10.04 36.11 4.59
CA SER A 231 10.05 37.06 3.49
C SER A 231 10.43 38.46 3.98
N GLY A 232 11.21 39.19 3.17
CA GLY A 232 11.61 40.55 3.47
C GLY A 232 12.67 41.12 2.55
N THR A 233 13.35 42.20 2.95
CA THR A 233 14.46 42.74 2.17
C THR A 233 15.60 41.71 2.08
N THR A 234 16.30 41.69 0.96
CA THR A 234 17.39 40.73 0.74
C THR A 234 18.41 40.77 1.86
N ASP A 235 18.85 41.96 2.31
CA ASP A 235 19.82 42.08 3.39
C ASP A 235 19.32 41.51 4.73
N ALA A 236 18.03 41.67 5.05
CA ALA A 236 17.47 41.12 6.29
C ALA A 236 17.35 39.61 6.23
N VAL A 237 17.00 39.07 5.05
CA VAL A 237 16.94 37.62 4.82
C VAL A 237 18.35 37.02 4.86
N ASP A 238 19.39 37.69 4.28
CA ASP A 238 20.78 37.25 4.35
C ASP A 238 21.31 37.16 5.79
N GLN A 239 20.98 38.16 6.60
CA GLN A 239 21.33 38.18 8.04
C GLN A 239 20.66 37.03 8.80
N LEU A 240 19.39 36.75 8.52
CA LEU A 240 18.68 35.64 9.14
C LEU A 240 19.30 34.29 8.71
N GLU A 241 19.55 34.11 7.43
CA GLU A 241 20.17 32.87 6.88
C GLU A 241 21.53 32.60 7.52
N GLN A 242 22.41 33.60 7.59
CA GLN A 242 23.71 33.48 8.26
C GLN A 242 23.56 33.11 9.76
N LYS A 243 22.58 33.71 10.44
CA LYS A 243 22.29 33.41 11.86
C LYS A 243 21.81 31.96 12.05
N LEU A 244 20.98 31.46 11.13
CA LEU A 244 20.44 30.11 11.16
C LEU A 244 21.53 29.08 10.82
N ILE A 245 22.37 29.36 9.81
CA ILE A 245 23.52 28.51 9.46
C ILE A 245 24.48 28.35 10.66
N LYS A 246 24.77 29.47 11.37
CA LYS A 246 25.60 29.42 12.58
C LYS A 246 24.98 28.57 13.72
N LYS A 247 23.66 28.38 13.70
CA LYS A 247 22.94 27.51 14.64
C LYS A 247 22.80 26.06 14.13
N GLY A 248 23.37 25.74 12.96
CA GLY A 248 23.25 24.40 12.35
C GLY A 248 21.89 24.15 11.67
N VAL A 249 21.12 25.20 11.41
CA VAL A 249 19.84 25.08 10.70
C VAL A 249 20.07 25.29 9.22
N GLU A 250 19.81 24.25 8.42
CA GLU A 250 19.95 24.26 6.98
C GLU A 250 18.71 24.93 6.33
N CYS A 251 18.92 26.06 5.64
CA CYS A 251 17.88 26.87 5.01
C CYS A 251 18.01 26.83 3.49
N ARG A 252 16.90 27.08 2.78
CA ARG A 252 16.90 27.13 1.32
C ARG A 252 16.30 28.43 0.80
N ARG A 253 17.07 29.17 -0.01
CA ARG A 253 16.56 30.31 -0.77
C ARG A 253 15.54 29.87 -1.78
N LEU A 254 14.43 30.62 -1.83
CA LEU A 254 13.45 30.43 -2.89
C LEU A 254 13.80 31.33 -4.09
N TYR A 255 13.61 30.80 -5.28
CA TYR A 255 13.80 31.55 -6.52
C TYR A 255 12.62 32.50 -6.76
N THR A 256 12.58 33.59 -6.02
CA THR A 256 11.56 34.65 -6.12
C THR A 256 12.22 35.99 -6.33
N SER A 257 11.58 36.88 -7.08
CA SER A 257 12.08 38.23 -7.34
C SER A 257 11.63 39.24 -6.25
N HIS A 258 10.61 38.91 -5.51
CA HIS A 258 9.98 39.81 -4.54
C HIS A 258 9.71 39.11 -3.22
N ALA A 259 9.58 39.87 -2.16
CA ALA A 259 9.23 39.42 -0.83
C ALA A 259 7.70 39.32 -0.69
N PHE A 260 7.10 38.25 -1.19
CA PHE A 260 5.66 38.02 -1.11
C PHE A 260 5.20 37.81 0.34
N HIS A 261 3.95 38.18 0.63
CA HIS A 261 3.33 38.04 1.96
C HIS A 261 4.14 38.73 3.05
N SER A 262 4.64 39.93 2.75
CA SER A 262 5.41 40.80 3.69
C SER A 262 4.94 42.22 3.66
N GLN A 263 5.43 43.02 4.63
CA GLN A 263 5.19 44.47 4.65
C GLN A 263 5.63 45.20 3.38
N MET A 264 6.54 44.61 2.59
CA MET A 264 6.94 45.17 1.30
C MET A 264 5.79 45.21 0.27
N MET A 265 4.71 44.49 0.50
CA MET A 265 3.49 44.47 -0.33
C MET A 265 2.45 45.53 0.10
N GLU A 266 2.63 46.23 1.22
CA GLU A 266 1.68 47.23 1.72
C GLU A 266 1.34 48.33 0.72
N PRO A 267 2.28 48.91 -0.07
CA PRO A 267 1.97 49.96 -1.00
C PRO A 267 0.91 49.61 -2.06
N ILE A 268 0.76 48.32 -2.38
CA ILE A 268 -0.19 47.89 -3.41
C ILE A 268 -1.54 47.43 -2.89
N LEU A 269 -1.76 47.40 -1.57
CA LEU A 269 -3.01 46.92 -0.97
C LEU A 269 -4.20 47.78 -1.39
N ALA A 270 -4.09 49.09 -1.22
CA ALA A 270 -5.18 50.03 -1.60
C ALA A 270 -5.47 50.00 -3.11
N PRO A 271 -4.47 50.09 -4.02
CA PRO A 271 -4.68 49.89 -5.46
C PRO A 271 -5.35 48.57 -5.79
N PHE A 272 -4.99 47.48 -5.12
CA PHE A 272 -5.58 46.16 -5.38
C PHE A 272 -7.03 46.07 -4.89
N ILE A 273 -7.37 46.64 -3.72
CA ILE A 273 -8.76 46.74 -3.24
C ILE A 273 -9.65 47.40 -4.30
N GLU A 274 -9.16 48.49 -4.91
CA GLU A 274 -9.92 49.21 -5.95
C GLU A 274 -10.15 48.33 -7.22
N GLN A 275 -9.25 47.41 -7.52
CA GLN A 275 -9.50 46.44 -8.59
C GLN A 275 -10.55 45.40 -8.18
N VAL A 276 -10.46 44.88 -6.95
CA VAL A 276 -11.41 43.89 -6.44
C VAL A 276 -12.82 44.46 -6.33
N LYS A 277 -12.98 45.72 -5.96
CA LYS A 277 -14.28 46.43 -5.91
C LYS A 277 -15.00 46.48 -7.26
N LYS A 278 -14.31 46.36 -8.38
CA LYS A 278 -14.91 46.31 -9.73
C LYS A 278 -15.56 44.99 -10.03
N VAL A 279 -15.25 43.98 -9.23
CA VAL A 279 -15.71 42.58 -9.42
C VAL A 279 -16.96 42.32 -8.59
N LYS A 280 -17.93 41.63 -9.16
CA LYS A 280 -19.14 41.20 -8.43
C LYS A 280 -18.84 39.90 -7.67
N LEU A 281 -18.46 40.05 -6.41
CA LEU A 281 -18.21 38.91 -5.51
C LEU A 281 -19.52 38.25 -5.06
N LYS A 282 -19.52 36.91 -4.97
CA LYS A 282 -20.63 36.04 -4.55
C LYS A 282 -20.19 35.05 -3.49
N SER A 283 -21.12 34.55 -2.70
CA SER A 283 -20.83 33.45 -1.78
C SER A 283 -20.37 32.21 -2.52
N PRO A 284 -19.35 31.48 -2.00
CA PRO A 284 -18.85 30.27 -2.62
C PRO A 284 -19.90 29.15 -2.65
N LYS A 285 -19.99 28.44 -3.77
CA LYS A 285 -20.86 27.25 -3.94
C LYS A 285 -20.17 25.94 -3.58
N ILE A 286 -18.85 25.91 -3.67
CA ILE A 286 -17.99 24.80 -3.27
C ILE A 286 -17.15 25.31 -2.11
N PRO A 287 -17.09 24.60 -0.97
CA PRO A 287 -16.28 25.04 0.16
C PRO A 287 -14.79 25.01 -0.20
N TYR A 288 -14.05 26.01 0.25
CA TYR A 288 -12.59 26.03 0.15
C TYR A 288 -11.94 26.64 1.39
N ILE A 289 -10.66 26.36 1.57
CA ILE A 289 -9.88 26.82 2.71
C ILE A 289 -9.32 28.22 2.43
N SER A 290 -9.46 29.12 3.40
CA SER A 290 -8.82 30.44 3.40
C SER A 290 -7.35 30.34 3.82
N ASN A 291 -6.45 30.90 3.03
CA ASN A 291 -5.03 31.01 3.40
C ASN A 291 -4.76 31.95 4.57
N LEU A 292 -5.66 32.90 4.83
CA LEU A 292 -5.54 33.84 5.95
C LEU A 292 -5.80 33.17 7.29
N THR A 293 -6.83 32.34 7.37
CA THR A 293 -7.30 31.76 8.63
C THR A 293 -6.89 30.31 8.81
N GLY A 294 -6.49 29.61 7.73
CA GLY A 294 -6.29 28.17 7.73
C GLY A 294 -7.57 27.37 7.96
N ASN A 295 -8.73 28.00 7.83
CA ASN A 295 -10.05 27.41 8.04
C ASN A 295 -10.93 27.53 6.80
N TRP A 296 -12.11 26.92 6.85
CA TRP A 296 -13.13 27.09 5.83
C TRP A 296 -13.49 28.56 5.65
N ILE A 297 -13.43 29.06 4.41
CA ILE A 297 -13.78 30.43 4.11
C ILE A 297 -15.27 30.68 4.36
N THR A 298 -15.58 31.81 4.94
CA THR A 298 -16.97 32.23 5.14
C THR A 298 -17.47 33.07 3.95
N ALA A 299 -18.80 33.13 3.77
CA ALA A 299 -19.41 33.96 2.73
C ALA A 299 -19.02 35.45 2.91
N THR A 300 -18.89 35.91 4.15
CA THR A 300 -18.49 37.28 4.47
C THR A 300 -17.06 37.57 4.04
N GLU A 301 -16.13 36.67 4.31
CA GLU A 301 -14.74 36.80 3.86
C GLU A 301 -14.63 36.77 2.34
N ALA A 302 -15.24 35.78 1.68
CA ALA A 302 -15.19 35.61 0.23
C ALA A 302 -15.79 36.82 -0.55
N THR A 303 -16.73 37.54 0.06
CA THR A 303 -17.39 38.71 -0.58
C THR A 303 -16.80 40.06 -0.14
N ASN A 304 -15.76 40.06 0.71
CA ASN A 304 -15.13 41.28 1.19
C ASN A 304 -13.89 41.64 0.35
N PRO A 305 -13.88 42.78 -0.38
CA PRO A 305 -12.69 43.18 -1.15
C PRO A 305 -11.40 43.32 -0.32
N SER A 306 -11.52 43.68 0.97
CA SER A 306 -10.36 43.80 1.86
C SER A 306 -9.71 42.47 2.18
N TYR A 307 -10.46 41.33 2.11
CA TYR A 307 -9.93 39.99 2.27
C TYR A 307 -8.80 39.69 1.27
N TYR A 308 -9.01 40.05 0.01
CA TYR A 308 -8.03 39.77 -1.07
C TYR A 308 -6.75 40.60 -0.93
N ALA A 309 -6.84 41.82 -0.35
CA ALA A 309 -5.66 42.62 -0.02
C ALA A 309 -4.92 42.01 1.19
N GLN A 310 -5.65 41.61 2.22
CA GLN A 310 -5.05 40.90 3.36
C GLN A 310 -4.40 39.58 2.93
N HIS A 311 -5.03 38.80 2.05
CA HIS A 311 -4.50 37.61 1.47
C HIS A 311 -3.16 37.85 0.72
N LEU A 312 -3.00 38.97 0.08
CA LEU A 312 -1.75 39.34 -0.60
C LEU A 312 -0.62 39.67 0.40
N ARG A 313 -0.95 40.16 1.60
CA ARG A 313 -0.01 40.70 2.60
C ARG A 313 0.33 39.70 3.73
N GLN A 314 -0.65 38.98 4.21
CA GLN A 314 -0.51 38.15 5.41
C GLN A 314 0.01 36.74 5.12
N THR A 315 0.37 36.06 6.19
CA THR A 315 0.90 34.68 6.18
C THR A 315 -0.07 33.70 5.53
N VAL A 316 0.43 32.89 4.62
CA VAL A 316 -0.30 31.75 4.06
C VAL A 316 -0.29 30.60 5.06
N ARG A 317 -1.44 30.31 5.67
CA ARG A 317 -1.62 29.25 6.68
C ARG A 317 -1.98 27.91 6.02
N PHE A 318 -1.09 27.41 5.15
CA PHE A 318 -1.38 26.22 4.34
C PHE A 318 -1.43 24.95 5.19
N ALA A 319 -0.52 24.80 6.16
CA ALA A 319 -0.51 23.64 7.07
C ALA A 319 -1.81 23.54 7.89
N ASP A 320 -2.30 24.67 8.43
CA ASP A 320 -3.56 24.70 9.17
C ASP A 320 -4.74 24.31 8.27
N GLY A 321 -4.72 24.78 7.02
CA GLY A 321 -5.72 24.41 6.03
C GLY A 321 -5.71 22.94 5.68
N LEU A 322 -4.52 22.35 5.50
CA LEU A 322 -4.39 20.90 5.32
C LEU A 322 -4.92 20.12 6.53
N GLN A 323 -4.64 20.59 7.74
CA GLN A 323 -5.16 19.99 8.96
C GLN A 323 -6.69 19.91 8.98
N GLN A 324 -7.40 20.94 8.46
CA GLN A 324 -8.86 20.88 8.36
C GLN A 324 -9.33 19.81 7.37
N LEU A 325 -8.68 19.72 6.23
CA LEU A 325 -9.01 18.73 5.19
C LEU A 325 -8.69 17.30 5.63
N LEU A 326 -7.58 17.11 6.32
CA LEU A 326 -7.12 15.77 6.76
C LEU A 326 -7.95 15.16 7.90
N LYS A 327 -8.92 15.91 8.46
CA LYS A 327 -9.87 15.38 9.46
C LYS A 327 -10.77 14.29 8.92
N ASP A 328 -11.04 14.29 7.60
CA ASP A 328 -11.79 13.23 6.94
C ASP A 328 -10.81 12.33 6.17
N PRO A 329 -10.44 11.17 6.71
CA PRO A 329 -9.48 10.26 6.08
C PRO A 329 -10.00 9.64 4.78
N ASN A 330 -11.32 9.67 4.56
CA ASN A 330 -11.92 9.12 3.35
C ASN A 330 -11.73 10.02 2.11
N GLN A 331 -11.33 11.28 2.29
CA GLN A 331 -11.08 12.19 1.18
C GLN A 331 -9.78 11.85 0.45
N ILE A 332 -9.82 11.99 -0.87
CA ILE A 332 -8.63 11.91 -1.73
C ILE A 332 -8.19 13.35 -2.05
N LEU A 333 -6.93 13.66 -1.78
CA LEU A 333 -6.36 14.96 -2.12
C LEU A 333 -5.69 14.88 -3.49
N LEU A 334 -6.08 15.75 -4.42
CA LEU A 334 -5.56 15.83 -5.77
C LEU A 334 -4.93 17.20 -6.03
N GLU A 335 -3.61 17.25 -6.23
CA GLU A 335 -2.94 18.46 -6.68
C GLU A 335 -3.25 18.70 -8.15
N VAL A 336 -3.96 19.79 -8.43
CA VAL A 336 -4.43 20.20 -9.75
C VAL A 336 -3.60 21.41 -10.19
N GLY A 337 -2.41 21.14 -10.68
CA GLY A 337 -1.44 22.12 -11.07
C GLY A 337 -0.10 21.52 -11.44
N PRO A 338 0.88 22.33 -11.86
CA PRO A 338 2.21 21.86 -12.20
C PRO A 338 3.03 21.49 -10.96
N GLY A 339 3.81 20.42 -11.07
CA GLY A 339 4.68 19.94 -9.99
C GLY A 339 3.99 19.02 -8.97
N ARG A 340 4.66 18.83 -7.82
CA ARG A 340 4.22 17.91 -6.75
C ARG A 340 4.43 18.49 -5.34
N THR A 341 4.50 19.80 -5.23
CA THR A 341 4.84 20.48 -3.96
C THR A 341 3.76 20.27 -2.92
N LEU A 342 2.49 20.51 -3.28
CA LEU A 342 1.37 20.35 -2.34
C LEU A 342 1.13 18.88 -2.00
N ASN A 343 1.33 17.99 -2.94
CA ASN A 343 1.30 16.55 -2.72
C ASN A 343 2.32 16.14 -1.64
N THR A 344 3.56 16.64 -1.75
CA THR A 344 4.61 16.37 -0.76
C THR A 344 4.24 16.92 0.62
N LEU A 345 3.77 18.18 0.68
CA LEU A 345 3.35 18.79 1.94
C LEU A 345 2.20 18.03 2.60
N ALA A 346 1.20 17.62 1.82
CA ALA A 346 0.08 16.83 2.31
C ALA A 346 0.52 15.45 2.83
N LYS A 347 1.46 14.78 2.12
CA LYS A 347 2.00 13.48 2.55
C LYS A 347 2.82 13.55 3.83
N GLN A 348 3.54 14.66 4.04
CA GLN A 348 4.38 14.89 5.21
C GLN A 348 3.60 15.44 6.41
N HIS A 349 2.33 15.79 6.23
CA HIS A 349 1.54 16.36 7.32
C HIS A 349 1.26 15.31 8.40
N PRO A 350 1.51 15.60 9.69
CA PRO A 350 1.42 14.61 10.77
C PRO A 350 0.00 14.03 10.96
N ASN A 351 -1.04 14.78 10.59
CA ASN A 351 -2.43 14.33 10.70
C ASN A 351 -2.93 13.56 9.47
N LYS A 352 -2.06 13.29 8.49
CA LYS A 352 -2.45 12.46 7.34
C LYS A 352 -2.58 11.00 7.78
N ALA A 353 -3.76 10.43 7.60
CA ALA A 353 -3.98 9.00 7.83
C ALA A 353 -3.18 8.15 6.81
N SER A 354 -2.74 6.96 7.22
CA SER A 354 -1.93 6.07 6.39
C SER A 354 -2.61 5.74 5.05
N GLU A 355 -3.90 5.42 5.08
CA GLU A 355 -4.73 5.04 3.93
C GLU A 355 -5.23 6.24 3.11
N GLN A 356 -5.01 7.47 3.57
CA GLN A 356 -5.44 8.66 2.85
C GLN A 356 -4.62 8.89 1.58
N ILE A 357 -5.29 8.90 0.45
CA ILE A 357 -4.67 8.99 -0.87
C ILE A 357 -4.37 10.45 -1.22
N VAL A 358 -3.13 10.71 -1.67
CA VAL A 358 -2.70 12.02 -2.16
C VAL A 358 -2.04 11.85 -3.53
N LEU A 359 -2.60 12.49 -4.56
CA LEU A 359 -2.20 12.37 -5.96
C LEU A 359 -1.84 13.73 -6.57
N SER A 360 -1.18 13.72 -7.73
CA SER A 360 -0.89 14.91 -8.54
C SER A 360 -1.39 14.72 -9.96
N SER A 361 -1.84 15.80 -10.60
CA SER A 361 -2.34 15.80 -11.98
C SER A 361 -1.23 15.84 -13.02
N LEU A 362 -0.13 16.51 -12.71
CA LEU A 362 1.01 16.66 -13.61
C LEU A 362 2.30 16.11 -12.99
N ARG A 363 3.20 15.67 -13.86
CA ARG A 363 4.54 15.20 -13.50
C ARG A 363 5.44 16.32 -12.96
N HIS A 364 6.51 15.95 -12.30
CA HIS A 364 7.56 16.90 -11.97
C HIS A 364 8.31 17.32 -13.24
N PRO A 365 8.78 18.58 -13.36
CA PRO A 365 9.50 19.06 -14.56
C PRO A 365 10.69 18.19 -15.00
N GLN A 366 11.35 17.55 -14.04
CA GLN A 366 12.50 16.66 -14.28
C GLN A 366 12.10 15.23 -14.70
N ASP A 367 10.83 14.84 -14.55
CA ASP A 367 10.35 13.54 -15.00
C ASP A 367 10.26 13.56 -16.54
N GLN A 368 10.76 12.50 -17.16
CA GLN A 368 10.73 12.34 -18.62
C GLN A 368 9.48 11.62 -19.13
N ASN A 369 8.56 11.25 -18.24
CA ASN A 369 7.32 10.59 -18.61
C ASN A 369 6.41 11.53 -19.41
N SER A 370 5.54 10.97 -20.25
CA SER A 370 4.47 11.72 -20.91
C SER A 370 3.51 12.35 -19.90
N ASP A 371 3.11 13.62 -20.11
CA ASP A 371 2.08 14.29 -19.31
C ASP A 371 0.75 13.54 -19.36
N VAL A 372 0.42 12.99 -20.53
CA VAL A 372 -0.79 12.20 -20.78
C VAL A 372 -0.76 10.89 -20.01
N ALA A 373 0.32 10.12 -20.12
CA ALA A 373 0.47 8.86 -19.40
C ALA A 373 0.41 9.08 -17.88
N PHE A 374 0.98 10.18 -17.39
CA PHE A 374 0.91 10.57 -15.98
C PHE A 374 -0.51 10.90 -15.53
N LEU A 375 -1.22 11.72 -16.32
CA LEU A 375 -2.62 12.10 -16.04
C LEU A 375 -3.54 10.87 -16.04
N LEU A 376 -3.41 9.99 -17.05
CA LEU A 376 -4.19 8.75 -17.14
C LEU A 376 -3.88 7.78 -16.00
N THR A 377 -2.62 7.71 -15.56
CA THR A 377 -2.24 6.94 -14.38
C THR A 377 -2.92 7.50 -13.13
N THR A 378 -2.97 8.81 -12.99
CA THR A 378 -3.65 9.47 -11.88
C THR A 378 -5.16 9.25 -11.92
N LEU A 379 -5.79 9.34 -13.10
CA LEU A 379 -7.19 9.01 -13.30
C LEU A 379 -7.49 7.57 -12.87
N GLY A 380 -6.66 6.63 -13.32
CA GLY A 380 -6.75 5.23 -12.92
C GLY A 380 -6.59 5.04 -11.40
N LYS A 381 -5.66 5.74 -10.75
CA LYS A 381 -5.47 5.69 -9.29
C LYS A 381 -6.67 6.28 -8.53
N LEU A 382 -7.32 7.32 -9.05
CA LEU A 382 -8.59 7.82 -8.50
C LEU A 382 -9.68 6.75 -8.58
N TRP A 383 -9.81 6.08 -9.72
CA TRP A 383 -10.76 4.97 -9.88
C TRP A 383 -10.43 3.78 -8.98
N LEU A 384 -9.15 3.41 -8.83
CA LEU A 384 -8.69 2.40 -7.86
C LEU A 384 -9.04 2.81 -6.43
N GLY A 385 -8.95 4.09 -6.12
CA GLY A 385 -9.28 4.66 -4.81
C GLY A 385 -10.78 4.79 -4.53
N GLY A 386 -11.66 4.38 -5.44
CA GLY A 386 -13.11 4.41 -5.24
C GLY A 386 -13.82 5.66 -5.78
N VAL A 387 -13.12 6.56 -6.47
CA VAL A 387 -13.77 7.69 -7.16
C VAL A 387 -14.57 7.17 -8.35
N GLN A 388 -15.76 7.68 -8.53
CA GLN A 388 -16.54 7.43 -9.74
C GLN A 388 -16.03 8.29 -10.89
N ILE A 389 -15.75 7.63 -12.01
CA ILE A 389 -15.37 8.27 -13.26
C ILE A 389 -16.49 8.04 -14.27
N ASP A 390 -16.95 9.09 -14.94
CA ASP A 390 -17.86 8.96 -16.08
C ASP A 390 -17.06 8.66 -17.36
N TRP A 391 -16.86 7.37 -17.59
CA TRP A 391 -16.12 6.90 -18.78
C TRP A 391 -16.80 7.31 -20.09
N SER A 392 -18.11 7.50 -20.10
CA SER A 392 -18.82 7.98 -21.30
C SER A 392 -18.43 9.42 -21.62
N LYS A 393 -18.27 10.26 -20.60
CA LYS A 393 -17.78 11.64 -20.76
C LYS A 393 -16.30 11.69 -21.08
N PHE A 394 -15.50 10.77 -20.55
CA PHE A 394 -14.08 10.64 -20.91
C PHE A 394 -13.91 10.45 -22.41
N TYR A 395 -14.76 9.64 -23.06
CA TYR A 395 -14.74 9.38 -24.49
C TYR A 395 -15.68 10.29 -25.31
N ALA A 396 -16.26 11.35 -24.74
CA ALA A 396 -17.28 12.15 -25.41
C ALA A 396 -16.81 12.78 -26.76
N ASN A 397 -15.52 13.03 -26.89
CA ASN A 397 -14.91 13.62 -28.09
C ASN A 397 -14.32 12.58 -29.05
N GLU A 398 -14.53 11.28 -28.80
CA GLU A 398 -13.98 10.18 -29.57
C GLU A 398 -15.07 9.20 -30.04
N GLN A 399 -14.89 8.65 -31.22
CA GLN A 399 -15.73 7.55 -31.67
C GLN A 399 -15.07 6.23 -31.32
N ARG A 400 -15.65 5.46 -30.38
CA ARG A 400 -15.15 4.19 -29.88
C ARG A 400 -16.18 3.09 -30.04
N TYR A 401 -15.72 1.87 -30.23
CA TYR A 401 -16.54 0.70 -30.43
C TYR A 401 -16.31 -0.33 -29.32
N ARG A 402 -17.38 -1.02 -28.93
CA ARG A 402 -17.27 -2.19 -28.08
C ARG A 402 -16.88 -3.39 -28.95
N ILE A 403 -15.83 -4.06 -28.54
CA ILE A 403 -15.31 -5.26 -29.18
C ILE A 403 -15.50 -6.50 -28.30
N PRO A 404 -15.54 -7.72 -28.88
CA PRO A 404 -15.58 -8.96 -28.12
C PRO A 404 -14.27 -9.12 -27.33
N LEU A 405 -14.35 -9.13 -26.01
CA LEU A 405 -13.23 -9.42 -25.12
C LEU A 405 -13.60 -10.59 -24.20
N PRO A 406 -12.60 -11.32 -23.66
CA PRO A 406 -12.85 -12.36 -22.67
C PRO A 406 -13.74 -11.82 -21.55
N THR A 407 -14.75 -12.60 -21.19
CA THR A 407 -15.65 -12.24 -20.10
C THR A 407 -14.98 -12.45 -18.75
N TYR A 408 -15.61 -11.98 -17.67
CA TYR A 408 -15.19 -12.27 -16.32
C TYR A 408 -15.18 -13.81 -16.12
N PRO A 409 -14.09 -14.41 -15.61
CA PRO A 409 -14.01 -15.84 -15.36
C PRO A 409 -14.83 -16.18 -14.12
N PHE A 410 -16.14 -16.28 -14.28
CA PHE A 410 -17.04 -16.65 -13.20
C PHE A 410 -16.66 -18.03 -12.66
N GLU A 411 -16.65 -18.20 -11.36
CA GLU A 411 -16.65 -19.47 -10.69
C GLU A 411 -17.96 -20.18 -11.03
N ARG A 412 -17.86 -21.36 -11.67
CA ARG A 412 -19.04 -22.06 -12.16
C ARG A 412 -19.54 -22.97 -11.07
N GLU A 413 -20.67 -22.63 -10.46
CA GLU A 413 -21.44 -23.52 -9.63
C GLU A 413 -22.57 -24.18 -10.43
N ARG A 414 -22.84 -25.46 -10.11
CA ARG A 414 -23.92 -26.19 -10.75
C ARG A 414 -25.22 -25.90 -9.99
N TYR A 415 -26.04 -25.03 -10.52
CA TYR A 415 -27.41 -24.79 -10.03
C TYR A 415 -28.34 -25.77 -10.73
N TRP A 416 -28.41 -27.02 -10.25
CA TRP A 416 -29.35 -28.04 -10.71
C TRP A 416 -30.57 -28.02 -9.81
N ILE A 417 -31.75 -27.81 -10.38
CA ILE A 417 -33.01 -27.98 -9.68
C ILE A 417 -33.29 -29.46 -9.71
N GLU A 418 -33.12 -30.16 -8.59
CA GLU A 418 -33.58 -31.54 -8.47
C GLU A 418 -35.10 -31.57 -8.49
N ALA A 419 -35.69 -32.52 -9.22
CA ALA A 419 -37.14 -32.73 -9.21
C ALA A 419 -37.61 -33.01 -7.76
N PRO A 420 -38.68 -32.38 -7.29
CA PRO A 420 -39.17 -32.58 -5.93
C PRO A 420 -39.50 -34.05 -5.71
N GLY A 421 -38.69 -34.76 -4.91
CA GLY A 421 -39.00 -36.06 -4.36
C GLY A 421 -40.21 -35.93 -3.42
N ILE A 422 -41.15 -36.81 -3.60
CA ILE A 422 -42.43 -36.87 -2.93
C ILE A 422 -42.25 -36.93 -1.38
N GLU A 423 -42.80 -35.95 -0.74
CA GLU A 423 -43.32 -35.83 0.62
C GLU A 423 -42.65 -36.51 1.82
N GLN A 424 -42.22 -35.71 2.77
CA GLN A 424 -42.53 -35.84 4.18
C GLN A 424 -42.85 -34.48 4.86
N PRO A 425 -43.74 -34.42 5.88
CA PRO A 425 -44.46 -33.22 6.22
C PRO A 425 -43.71 -32.27 7.14
N ILE A 426 -43.88 -30.98 6.83
CA ILE A 426 -43.36 -29.81 7.57
C ILE A 426 -44.06 -29.75 8.93
N LYS A 427 -43.29 -29.76 10.03
CA LYS A 427 -43.78 -29.31 11.35
C LYS A 427 -43.37 -27.84 11.52
N ILE A 428 -44.39 -26.99 11.50
CA ILE A 428 -44.31 -25.60 11.91
C ILE A 428 -44.29 -25.55 13.45
N ALA A 429 -43.30 -24.91 14.03
CA ALA A 429 -43.38 -24.46 15.42
C ALA A 429 -43.03 -22.96 15.46
N SER A 430 -43.99 -22.24 15.98
CA SER A 430 -44.08 -20.80 16.11
C SER A 430 -43.17 -20.21 17.19
N SER A 431 -42.67 -19.03 16.85
CA SER A 431 -42.29 -17.84 17.65
C SER A 431 -42.45 -17.87 19.18
N LEU A 432 -41.45 -17.40 19.89
CA LEU A 432 -41.62 -16.45 21.02
C LEU A 432 -40.41 -15.50 21.03
N GLN A 433 -40.74 -14.21 21.02
CA GLN A 433 -39.87 -13.10 21.26
C GLN A 433 -39.44 -13.03 22.72
N ASP A 434 -38.17 -12.72 22.96
CA ASP A 434 -37.81 -12.07 24.24
C ASP A 434 -36.89 -10.89 23.95
N GLU A 435 -37.42 -9.72 24.27
CA GLU A 435 -36.70 -8.44 24.27
C GLU A 435 -35.98 -8.30 25.60
N ASN A 436 -34.64 -8.25 25.59
CA ASN A 436 -33.82 -7.41 26.48
C ASN A 436 -32.35 -7.83 26.42
N SER A 437 -31.57 -7.14 25.55
CA SER A 437 -30.12 -7.04 25.66
C SER A 437 -29.66 -5.71 25.07
N PRO A 438 -28.62 -5.08 25.57
CA PRO A 438 -28.25 -3.71 25.22
C PRO A 438 -27.79 -3.60 23.77
N LYS A 439 -28.41 -2.66 23.06
CA LYS A 439 -28.08 -2.33 21.66
C LYS A 439 -26.71 -1.71 21.56
N VAL A 440 -25.79 -2.43 20.91
CA VAL A 440 -24.57 -1.89 20.34
C VAL A 440 -24.93 -1.18 19.04
N ASP A 441 -24.33 -0.05 18.77
CA ASP A 441 -24.59 0.81 17.61
C ASP A 441 -24.07 0.13 16.32
N LEU A 442 -24.97 -0.47 15.54
CA LEU A 442 -24.70 -1.38 14.42
C LEU A 442 -24.53 -0.67 13.06
N THR A 443 -24.01 0.54 13.01
CA THR A 443 -23.92 1.31 11.76
C THR A 443 -22.68 1.04 10.88
N ALA A 444 -21.85 0.04 11.17
CA ALA A 444 -20.61 -0.21 10.46
C ALA A 444 -20.29 -1.70 10.15
N LEU A 445 -21.21 -2.64 10.37
CA LEU A 445 -20.94 -4.06 10.15
C LEU A 445 -21.33 -4.51 8.73
N HIS A 446 -20.51 -5.39 8.14
CA HIS A 446 -20.77 -6.00 6.82
C HIS A 446 -21.60 -7.28 6.97
N SER A 447 -22.41 -7.61 5.95
CA SER A 447 -23.10 -8.90 5.93
C SER A 447 -22.09 -10.04 5.81
N ARG A 448 -22.41 -11.20 6.43
CA ARG A 448 -21.63 -12.44 6.36
C ARG A 448 -21.30 -12.78 4.90
N PRO A 449 -20.03 -13.04 4.54
CA PRO A 449 -19.67 -13.47 3.20
C PRO A 449 -20.33 -14.82 2.86
N SER A 450 -20.48 -15.13 1.57
CA SER A 450 -21.00 -16.42 1.12
C SER A 450 -19.95 -17.50 1.38
N LEU A 451 -20.13 -18.28 2.43
CA LEU A 451 -19.29 -19.42 2.79
C LEU A 451 -19.95 -20.73 2.37
N HIS A 452 -19.15 -21.81 2.25
CA HIS A 452 -19.65 -23.16 1.90
C HIS A 452 -20.51 -23.80 2.98
N ASN A 453 -20.52 -23.26 4.21
CA ASN A 453 -21.29 -23.76 5.36
C ASN A 453 -22.50 -22.88 5.65
N THR A 454 -23.58 -23.51 6.13
CA THR A 454 -24.78 -22.81 6.58
C THR A 454 -24.49 -22.10 7.91
N TYR A 455 -25.08 -20.92 8.07
CA TYR A 455 -25.03 -20.20 9.35
C TYR A 455 -25.61 -21.03 10.47
N LEU A 456 -24.85 -21.21 11.55
CA LEU A 456 -25.29 -21.81 12.81
C LEU A 456 -25.05 -20.80 13.93
N ALA A 457 -26.10 -20.51 14.68
CA ALA A 457 -26.04 -19.57 15.80
C ALA A 457 -25.25 -20.16 16.99
N PRO A 458 -24.67 -19.33 17.88
CA PRO A 458 -23.98 -19.78 19.08
C PRO A 458 -24.93 -20.60 20.01
N ARG A 459 -24.39 -21.65 20.61
CA ARG A 459 -25.13 -22.64 21.40
C ARG A 459 -25.05 -22.38 22.91
N ASP A 460 -24.04 -21.64 23.33
CA ASP A 460 -23.77 -21.34 24.74
C ASP A 460 -23.08 -19.96 24.94
N GLU A 461 -22.86 -19.59 26.19
CA GLU A 461 -22.30 -18.29 26.56
C GLU A 461 -20.86 -18.07 26.06
N THR A 462 -20.04 -19.14 26.07
CA THR A 462 -18.66 -19.09 25.57
C THR A 462 -18.64 -18.83 24.06
N GLU A 463 -19.43 -19.56 23.29
CA GLU A 463 -19.56 -19.33 21.84
C GLU A 463 -20.12 -17.94 21.55
N GLN A 464 -21.08 -17.45 22.37
CA GLN A 464 -21.64 -16.10 22.21
C GLN A 464 -20.59 -15.00 22.42
N VAL A 465 -19.71 -15.14 23.40
CA VAL A 465 -18.62 -14.21 23.68
C VAL A 465 -17.61 -14.21 22.51
N ILE A 466 -17.26 -15.42 22.04
CA ILE A 466 -16.35 -15.55 20.90
C ILE A 466 -16.97 -14.92 19.63
N VAL A 467 -18.27 -15.19 19.36
CA VAL A 467 -19.01 -14.57 18.24
C VAL A 467 -18.94 -13.05 18.32
N SER A 468 -19.21 -12.47 19.50
CA SER A 468 -19.22 -11.00 19.66
C SER A 468 -17.86 -10.37 19.39
N ILE A 469 -16.78 -11.02 19.85
CA ILE A 469 -15.41 -10.56 19.60
C ILE A 469 -15.06 -10.72 18.11
N TRP A 470 -15.42 -11.83 17.47
CA TRP A 470 -15.19 -12.03 16.03
C TRP A 470 -15.95 -11.01 15.18
N GLN A 471 -17.19 -10.69 15.52
CA GLN A 471 -17.98 -9.64 14.86
C GLN A 471 -17.30 -8.28 14.96
N GLU A 472 -16.79 -7.93 16.14
CA GLU A 472 -16.08 -6.68 16.39
C GLU A 472 -14.79 -6.58 15.54
N PHE A 473 -13.96 -7.64 15.54
CA PHE A 473 -12.66 -7.62 14.85
C PHE A 473 -12.76 -7.82 13.33
N LEU A 474 -13.73 -8.61 12.88
CA LEU A 474 -13.95 -8.86 11.45
C LEU A 474 -14.90 -7.85 10.79
N GLY A 475 -15.63 -7.06 11.59
CA GLY A 475 -16.62 -6.11 11.08
C GLY A 475 -17.81 -6.78 10.38
N ILE A 476 -18.21 -7.99 10.81
CA ILE A 476 -19.25 -8.81 10.18
C ILE A 476 -20.50 -8.85 11.07
N GLU A 477 -21.68 -8.61 10.49
CA GLU A 477 -22.96 -8.60 11.21
C GLU A 477 -23.33 -9.95 11.85
N GLN A 478 -23.04 -11.03 11.13
CA GLN A 478 -23.37 -12.40 11.58
C GLN A 478 -22.20 -13.34 11.33
N VAL A 479 -21.71 -13.97 12.38
CA VAL A 479 -20.67 -14.99 12.30
C VAL A 479 -21.23 -16.29 12.85
N GLY A 480 -21.19 -17.36 12.05
CA GLY A 480 -21.66 -18.69 12.45
C GLY A 480 -20.58 -19.45 13.21
N ILE A 481 -20.98 -20.33 14.14
CA ILE A 481 -20.02 -21.11 14.96
C ILE A 481 -19.16 -22.09 14.15
N GLN A 482 -19.56 -22.43 12.94
CA GLN A 482 -18.80 -23.29 12.02
C GLN A 482 -18.06 -22.48 10.96
N ASP A 483 -18.10 -21.15 11.01
CA ASP A 483 -17.36 -20.32 10.07
C ASP A 483 -15.88 -20.36 10.43
N ASP A 484 -15.05 -20.55 9.41
CA ASP A 484 -13.60 -20.50 9.55
C ASP A 484 -13.17 -19.02 9.64
N PHE A 485 -12.34 -18.69 10.63
CA PHE A 485 -11.83 -17.34 10.86
C PHE A 485 -11.17 -16.73 9.63
N PHE A 486 -10.39 -17.55 8.94
CA PHE A 486 -9.62 -17.10 7.78
C PHE A 486 -10.49 -16.97 6.52
N ASP A 487 -11.52 -17.79 6.38
CA ASP A 487 -12.53 -17.68 5.30
C ASP A 487 -13.43 -16.45 5.47
N LEU A 488 -13.62 -15.99 6.71
CA LEU A 488 -14.28 -14.72 7.02
C LEU A 488 -13.42 -13.48 6.73
N GLY A 489 -12.17 -13.65 6.30
CA GLY A 489 -11.22 -12.58 6.00
C GLY A 489 -10.27 -12.25 7.14
N GLY A 490 -10.24 -13.08 8.19
CA GLY A 490 -9.23 -12.99 9.24
C GLY A 490 -7.85 -13.33 8.71
N ASP A 491 -6.83 -12.62 9.16
CA ASP A 491 -5.43 -12.88 8.88
C ASP A 491 -4.65 -13.19 10.16
N SER A 492 -3.36 -13.49 10.01
CA SER A 492 -2.51 -13.85 11.17
C SER A 492 -2.37 -12.71 12.19
N LEU A 493 -2.52 -11.46 11.79
CA LEU A 493 -2.46 -10.31 12.69
C LEU A 493 -3.77 -10.17 13.48
N LEU A 494 -4.90 -10.23 12.80
CA LEU A 494 -6.22 -10.25 13.42
C LEU A 494 -6.37 -11.46 14.37
N ALA A 495 -5.77 -12.61 14.03
CA ALA A 495 -5.74 -13.80 14.88
C ALA A 495 -5.04 -13.54 16.22
N VAL A 496 -3.89 -12.85 16.20
CA VAL A 496 -3.15 -12.50 17.43
C VAL A 496 -3.97 -11.53 18.28
N GLN A 497 -4.51 -10.47 17.67
CA GLN A 497 -5.33 -9.48 18.39
C GLN A 497 -6.58 -10.11 18.99
N LEU A 498 -7.27 -10.97 18.23
CA LEU A 498 -8.45 -11.66 18.65
C LEU A 498 -8.16 -12.61 19.83
N ILE A 499 -7.09 -13.39 19.76
CA ILE A 499 -6.68 -14.28 20.85
C ILE A 499 -6.29 -13.47 22.10
N THR A 500 -5.58 -12.35 21.93
CA THR A 500 -5.27 -11.46 23.08
C THR A 500 -6.56 -10.96 23.73
N LYS A 501 -7.54 -10.50 22.94
CA LYS A 501 -8.82 -10.04 23.45
C LYS A 501 -9.62 -11.14 24.12
N LEU A 502 -9.61 -12.35 23.55
CA LEU A 502 -10.24 -13.53 24.16
C LEU A 502 -9.59 -13.88 25.51
N ASN A 503 -8.25 -13.87 25.57
CA ASN A 503 -7.50 -14.13 26.81
C ASN A 503 -7.85 -13.12 27.90
N GLU A 504 -7.93 -11.83 27.58
CA GLU A 504 -8.34 -10.78 28.50
C GLU A 504 -9.79 -10.93 28.96
N THR A 505 -10.71 -11.21 28.01
CA THR A 505 -12.15 -11.23 28.28
C THR A 505 -12.57 -12.48 29.07
N LEU A 506 -11.99 -13.63 28.71
CA LEU A 506 -12.34 -14.93 29.35
C LEU A 506 -11.37 -15.35 30.45
N GLN A 507 -10.31 -14.55 30.70
CA GLN A 507 -9.24 -14.82 31.67
C GLN A 507 -8.59 -16.20 31.48
N ILE A 508 -8.26 -16.51 30.21
CA ILE A 508 -7.62 -17.75 29.76
C ILE A 508 -6.23 -17.45 29.17
N SER A 509 -5.46 -18.48 28.86
CA SER A 509 -4.14 -18.35 28.24
C SER A 509 -4.07 -19.22 26.99
N LEU A 510 -4.63 -18.71 25.88
CA LEU A 510 -4.49 -19.32 24.55
C LEU A 510 -3.33 -18.70 23.83
N SER A 511 -2.57 -19.51 23.11
CA SER A 511 -1.57 -19.02 22.16
C SER A 511 -2.23 -18.59 20.85
N PRO A 512 -1.65 -17.66 20.07
CA PRO A 512 -2.15 -17.31 18.72
C PRO A 512 -2.28 -18.53 17.80
N HIS A 513 -1.48 -19.59 18.02
CA HIS A 513 -1.55 -20.86 17.27
C HIS A 513 -2.84 -21.62 17.53
N SER A 514 -3.52 -21.39 18.66
CA SER A 514 -4.78 -22.03 18.98
C SER A 514 -5.85 -21.78 17.91
N LEU A 515 -5.84 -20.62 17.28
CA LEU A 515 -6.79 -20.28 16.21
C LEU A 515 -6.46 -21.00 14.87
N LEU A 516 -5.21 -21.34 14.63
CA LEU A 516 -4.83 -22.18 13.49
C LEU A 516 -5.25 -23.63 13.68
N GLN A 517 -5.18 -24.14 14.92
CA GLN A 517 -5.60 -25.50 15.25
C GLN A 517 -7.13 -25.62 15.32
N SER A 518 -7.79 -24.57 15.78
CA SER A 518 -9.22 -24.47 15.99
C SER A 518 -9.80 -23.22 15.32
N PRO A 519 -9.87 -23.20 13.96
CA PRO A 519 -10.17 -21.98 13.20
C PRO A 519 -11.65 -21.63 13.18
N THR A 520 -12.52 -22.38 13.86
CA THR A 520 -13.95 -22.10 13.99
C THR A 520 -14.31 -21.79 15.44
N ILE A 521 -15.38 -21.01 15.64
CA ILE A 521 -15.86 -20.65 16.98
C ILE A 521 -16.20 -21.88 17.81
N ALA A 522 -16.84 -22.89 17.20
CA ALA A 522 -17.19 -24.14 17.87
C ALA A 522 -15.94 -24.88 18.37
N ALA A 523 -14.92 -25.04 17.53
CA ALA A 523 -13.67 -25.71 17.87
C ALA A 523 -12.87 -24.93 18.92
N LEU A 524 -12.86 -23.59 18.81
CA LEU A 524 -12.16 -22.73 19.78
C LEU A 524 -12.85 -22.74 21.15
N ALA A 525 -14.18 -22.75 21.18
CA ALA A 525 -14.96 -22.86 22.40
C ALA A 525 -14.76 -24.23 23.09
N GLU A 526 -14.63 -25.29 22.32
CA GLU A 526 -14.31 -26.62 22.83
C GLU A 526 -12.93 -26.67 23.46
N LEU A 527 -11.92 -26.11 22.78
CA LEU A 527 -10.56 -25.97 23.31
C LEU A 527 -10.50 -25.16 24.62
N ILE A 528 -11.31 -24.09 24.73
CA ILE A 528 -11.41 -23.28 25.95
C ILE A 528 -12.02 -24.08 27.11
N LYS A 529 -13.05 -24.87 26.83
CA LYS A 529 -13.72 -25.71 27.86
C LYS A 529 -12.80 -26.82 28.37
N ASP A 530 -12.05 -27.46 27.49
CA ASP A 530 -11.08 -28.48 27.84
C ASP A 530 -9.96 -27.91 28.72
N ASN A 531 -9.49 -26.70 28.43
CA ASN A 531 -8.48 -26.01 29.26
C ASN A 531 -9.03 -25.47 30.59
N SER A 532 -10.33 -25.18 30.71
CA SER A 532 -10.95 -24.69 31.93
C SER A 532 -11.38 -25.82 32.92
N GLY A 533 -11.37 -27.08 32.46
CA GLY A 533 -11.67 -28.27 33.27
C GLY A 533 -10.53 -28.84 34.10
N LEU A 534 -9.32 -28.30 33.98
CA LEU A 534 -8.12 -28.78 34.69
C LEU A 534 -7.73 -27.83 35.83
N SER A 535 -8.61 -27.70 36.83
CA SER A 535 -8.22 -27.18 38.15
C SER A 535 -7.85 -28.34 39.08
N GLU A 536 -6.58 -28.36 39.50
CA GLU A 536 -6.04 -28.99 40.70
C GLU A 536 -6.50 -30.43 41.06
N SER A 537 -5.88 -31.42 40.39
CA SER A 537 -5.43 -32.62 41.12
C SER A 537 -4.58 -33.54 40.25
N GLU A 538 -3.47 -33.98 40.82
CA GLU A 538 -2.49 -34.94 40.35
C GLU A 538 -1.37 -34.45 39.46
N GLY A 539 -0.21 -34.24 40.16
CA GLY A 539 1.10 -34.08 39.54
C GLY A 539 1.47 -35.27 38.66
N ARG A 540 1.27 -35.10 37.39
CA ARG A 540 2.04 -35.76 36.36
C ARG A 540 3.03 -34.73 35.80
N GLN A 541 4.31 -34.94 36.09
CA GLN A 541 5.38 -34.30 35.31
C GLN A 541 5.17 -34.68 33.84
N LEU A 542 4.53 -33.78 33.08
CA LEU A 542 4.54 -33.79 31.63
C LEU A 542 5.97 -33.46 31.18
N GLN A 543 6.57 -34.33 30.45
CA GLN A 543 7.77 -34.01 29.67
C GLN A 543 7.36 -32.97 28.61
N PRO A 544 7.93 -31.76 28.59
CA PRO A 544 7.35 -30.62 27.87
C PRO A 544 7.62 -30.56 26.37
N ASP A 545 8.36 -31.48 25.75
CA ASP A 545 9.07 -31.10 24.51
C ASP A 545 8.52 -31.62 23.19
N SER A 546 7.69 -32.64 23.12
CA SER A 546 7.31 -33.24 21.82
C SER A 546 6.02 -32.71 21.19
N GLU A 547 5.07 -32.21 21.99
CA GLU A 547 3.78 -31.69 21.46
C GLU A 547 3.86 -30.25 20.92
N SER A 548 4.87 -29.46 21.29
CA SER A 548 5.00 -28.06 20.86
C SER A 548 5.66 -27.88 19.48
N LEU A 549 6.35 -28.91 18.95
CA LEU A 549 7.09 -28.84 17.69
C LEU A 549 6.22 -29.04 16.45
N LEU A 550 5.12 -29.79 16.55
CA LEU A 550 4.23 -30.08 15.43
C LEU A 550 3.02 -29.16 15.40
N VAL A 551 2.89 -28.42 14.32
CA VAL A 551 1.73 -27.54 14.05
C VAL A 551 0.89 -28.18 12.96
N LYS A 552 -0.36 -28.52 13.25
CA LYS A 552 -1.31 -28.98 12.24
C LYS A 552 -1.76 -27.80 11.39
N ILE A 553 -1.27 -27.70 10.16
CA ILE A 553 -1.61 -26.62 9.24
C ILE A 553 -2.93 -26.93 8.53
N LYS A 554 -3.15 -28.21 8.19
CA LYS A 554 -4.38 -28.68 7.53
C LYS A 554 -4.81 -30.04 8.03
N GLY A 555 -6.09 -30.19 8.32
CA GLY A 555 -6.72 -31.46 8.68
C GLY A 555 -6.97 -32.33 7.47
N GLY A 556 -7.20 -33.61 7.70
CA GLY A 556 -7.60 -34.62 6.72
C GLY A 556 -7.75 -35.95 7.46
N SER A 557 -8.60 -36.87 6.97
CA SER A 557 -8.95 -38.07 7.74
C SER A 557 -8.47 -39.38 7.16
N PHE A 558 -8.04 -39.43 5.91
CA PHE A 558 -7.77 -40.71 5.25
C PHE A 558 -6.44 -40.80 4.46
N LYS A 559 -5.76 -39.69 4.24
CA LYS A 559 -4.48 -39.66 3.51
C LYS A 559 -3.32 -39.56 4.49
N GLN A 560 -2.14 -40.06 4.07
CA GLN A 560 -0.91 -39.93 4.84
C GLN A 560 -0.50 -38.47 4.97
N PRO A 561 -0.06 -38.03 6.15
CA PRO A 561 0.36 -36.65 6.40
C PRO A 561 1.61 -36.27 5.59
N LEU A 562 1.65 -35.00 5.14
CA LEU A 562 2.86 -34.37 4.65
C LEU A 562 3.46 -33.52 5.79
N PHE A 563 4.72 -33.79 6.15
CA PHE A 563 5.45 -33.05 7.18
C PHE A 563 6.42 -32.07 6.53
N LEU A 564 6.29 -30.80 6.87
CA LEU A 564 7.06 -29.70 6.29
C LEU A 564 7.88 -28.98 7.36
N VAL A 565 9.20 -29.03 7.25
CA VAL A 565 10.11 -28.38 8.19
C VAL A 565 10.21 -26.89 7.91
N HIS A 566 10.24 -26.10 8.98
CA HIS A 566 10.34 -24.63 8.94
C HIS A 566 11.56 -24.13 8.14
N PRO A 567 11.50 -22.98 7.43
CA PRO A 567 12.67 -22.32 6.88
C PRO A 567 13.53 -21.68 7.99
N VAL A 568 14.59 -21.01 7.60
CA VAL A 568 15.61 -20.42 8.51
C VAL A 568 15.03 -19.55 9.64
N GLY A 569 13.85 -18.93 9.46
CA GLY A 569 13.18 -18.11 10.47
C GLY A 569 12.44 -18.89 11.57
N GLY A 570 12.43 -20.22 11.55
CA GLY A 570 11.83 -21.05 12.61
C GLY A 570 10.32 -21.25 12.54
N HIS A 571 9.59 -20.53 11.67
CA HIS A 571 8.12 -20.55 11.60
C HIS A 571 7.59 -21.28 10.37
N VAL A 572 6.42 -21.90 10.50
CA VAL A 572 5.78 -22.71 9.45
C VAL A 572 4.69 -21.98 8.64
N TYR A 573 4.48 -20.70 8.89
CA TYR A 573 3.46 -19.87 8.21
C TYR A 573 3.59 -19.83 6.69
N ILE A 574 4.81 -20.01 6.17
CA ILE A 574 5.10 -20.04 4.75
C ILE A 574 4.32 -21.15 4.00
N TYR A 575 3.94 -22.21 4.69
CA TYR A 575 3.21 -23.36 4.12
C TYR A 575 1.68 -23.20 4.12
N ARG A 576 1.14 -22.10 4.65
CA ARG A 576 -0.29 -21.84 4.72
C ARG A 576 -0.94 -21.84 3.33
N ASP A 577 -0.36 -21.10 2.39
CA ASP A 577 -0.93 -21.01 1.03
C ASP A 577 -0.74 -22.32 0.27
N LEU A 578 0.38 -23.04 0.46
CA LEU A 578 0.55 -24.39 -0.06
C LEU A 578 -0.55 -25.32 0.45
N ALA A 579 -0.82 -25.31 1.76
CA ALA A 579 -1.86 -26.10 2.38
C ALA A 579 -3.26 -25.74 1.88
N ARG A 580 -3.53 -24.44 1.66
CA ARG A 580 -4.81 -23.94 1.16
C ARG A 580 -5.16 -24.48 -0.22
N TYR A 581 -4.18 -24.58 -1.12
CA TYR A 581 -4.39 -25.02 -2.51
C TYR A 581 -4.24 -26.52 -2.73
N LEU A 582 -3.71 -27.30 -1.79
CA LEU A 582 -3.75 -28.77 -1.83
C LEU A 582 -5.16 -29.29 -1.57
N ASP A 583 -5.40 -30.58 -1.87
CA ASP A 583 -6.70 -31.23 -1.69
C ASP A 583 -7.19 -31.15 -0.24
N SER A 584 -8.51 -31.01 -0.06
CA SER A 584 -9.12 -30.85 1.26
C SER A 584 -8.87 -32.00 2.24
N ASP A 585 -8.60 -33.19 1.72
CA ASP A 585 -8.38 -34.42 2.49
C ASP A 585 -6.89 -34.74 2.73
N GLN A 586 -5.94 -33.88 2.28
CA GLN A 586 -4.51 -34.02 2.53
C GLN A 586 -4.11 -33.39 3.86
N PRO A 587 -3.76 -34.20 4.90
CA PRO A 587 -3.23 -33.62 6.13
C PRO A 587 -1.84 -33.02 5.93
N ILE A 588 -1.60 -31.85 6.52
CA ILE A 588 -0.31 -31.18 6.47
C ILE A 588 0.07 -30.73 7.89
N PHE A 589 1.25 -31.14 8.29
CA PHE A 589 1.87 -30.71 9.55
C PHE A 589 3.12 -29.89 9.25
N GLY A 590 3.24 -28.75 9.90
CA GLY A 590 4.45 -27.96 9.95
C GLY A 590 5.28 -28.36 11.16
N ILE A 591 6.58 -28.48 11.00
CA ILE A 591 7.53 -28.68 12.10
C ILE A 591 8.21 -27.33 12.31
N GLN A 592 8.00 -26.72 13.49
CA GLN A 592 8.54 -25.40 13.84
C GLN A 592 9.74 -25.50 14.77
N ALA A 593 10.61 -24.47 14.79
CA ALA A 593 11.70 -24.42 15.72
C ALA A 593 11.18 -24.20 17.16
N HIS A 594 11.82 -24.83 18.12
CA HIS A 594 11.60 -24.55 19.55
C HIS A 594 12.65 -23.57 20.03
N VAL A 595 12.19 -22.44 20.55
CA VAL A 595 13.06 -21.51 21.29
C VAL A 595 13.14 -22.04 22.72
N ALA A 596 14.23 -22.68 23.08
CA ALA A 596 14.47 -23.02 24.48
C ALA A 596 14.76 -21.72 25.26
N ASP A 597 14.18 -21.59 26.44
CA ASP A 597 14.49 -20.52 27.39
C ASP A 597 15.94 -20.63 27.88
N GLY A 598 16.90 -20.16 27.08
CA GLY A 598 18.32 -20.22 27.49
C GLY A 598 19.28 -19.85 26.35
N GLU A 599 20.11 -18.87 26.58
CA GLU A 599 20.99 -18.15 25.63
C GLU A 599 22.11 -18.97 24.92
N ASN A 600 22.17 -20.31 24.91
CA ASN A 600 23.38 -21.00 24.42
C ASN A 600 23.19 -22.41 23.80
N GLU A 601 22.06 -22.78 23.24
CA GLU A 601 21.98 -24.08 22.53
C GLU A 601 22.04 -23.89 21.01
N SER A 602 23.20 -24.15 20.40
CA SER A 602 23.35 -24.33 18.96
C SER A 602 23.13 -25.80 18.62
N PHE A 603 22.02 -26.14 18.00
CA PHE A 603 21.79 -27.51 17.51
C PHE A 603 22.39 -27.69 16.11
N SER A 604 23.03 -28.84 15.87
CA SER A 604 23.39 -29.27 14.53
C SER A 604 22.13 -29.67 13.73
N VAL A 605 22.25 -29.75 12.40
CA VAL A 605 21.17 -30.26 11.52
C VAL A 605 20.73 -31.68 11.92
N GLU A 606 21.70 -32.51 12.31
CA GLU A 606 21.50 -33.87 12.75
C GLU A 606 20.70 -33.99 14.05
N GLU A 607 20.99 -33.12 15.02
CA GLU A 607 20.28 -33.07 16.30
C GLU A 607 18.85 -32.55 16.11
N MET A 608 18.65 -31.48 15.30
CA MET A 608 17.33 -30.99 14.92
C MET A 608 16.50 -32.09 14.25
N ALA A 609 17.08 -32.79 13.27
CA ALA A 609 16.42 -33.88 12.55
C ALA A 609 15.99 -35.00 13.52
N THR A 610 16.83 -35.38 14.48
CA THR A 610 16.52 -36.38 15.50
C THR A 610 15.28 -35.99 16.32
N ARG A 611 15.28 -34.78 16.85
CA ARG A 611 14.13 -34.24 17.62
C ARG A 611 12.84 -34.15 16.78
N TYR A 612 12.97 -33.73 15.51
CA TYR A 612 11.80 -33.62 14.62
C TYR A 612 11.24 -34.98 14.23
N ILE A 613 12.09 -36.01 14.08
CA ILE A 613 11.67 -37.39 13.88
C ILE A 613 10.85 -37.91 15.08
N GLU A 614 11.27 -37.59 16.31
CA GLU A 614 10.51 -37.96 17.49
C GLU A 614 9.12 -37.34 17.50
N ALA A 615 9.00 -36.04 17.14
CA ALA A 615 7.71 -35.37 17.00
C ALA A 615 6.85 -35.95 15.85
N VAL A 616 7.46 -36.26 14.70
CA VAL A 616 6.77 -36.92 13.58
C VAL A 616 6.24 -38.30 13.98
N ARG A 617 7.02 -39.09 14.68
CA ARG A 617 6.63 -40.44 15.14
C ARG A 617 5.51 -40.41 16.18
N PHE A 618 5.39 -39.35 16.95
CA PHE A 618 4.25 -39.17 17.83
C PHE A 618 2.94 -39.08 17.03
N GLN A 619 2.96 -38.38 15.88
CA GLN A 619 1.81 -38.29 15.01
C GLN A 619 1.62 -39.45 14.07
N GLN A 620 2.73 -40.05 13.55
CA GLN A 620 2.76 -41.17 12.64
C GLN A 620 3.89 -42.12 13.07
N PRO A 621 3.60 -43.18 13.85
CA PRO A 621 4.60 -44.09 14.43
C PRO A 621 5.46 -44.83 13.40
N GLU A 622 4.89 -45.21 12.26
CA GLU A 622 5.52 -46.03 11.22
C GLU A 622 5.37 -45.39 9.83
N GLY A 623 6.38 -45.60 8.96
CA GLY A 623 6.32 -45.15 7.57
C GLY A 623 5.21 -45.82 6.73
N PRO A 624 5.08 -45.46 5.46
CA PRO A 624 5.96 -44.59 4.69
C PRO A 624 5.75 -43.09 5.02
N TYR A 625 6.83 -42.35 5.12
CA TYR A 625 6.77 -40.92 5.46
C TYR A 625 6.80 -40.03 4.22
N PHE A 626 6.08 -38.91 4.28
CA PHE A 626 6.12 -37.79 3.31
C PHE A 626 6.75 -36.57 4.00
N LEU A 627 7.98 -36.27 3.57
CA LEU A 627 8.79 -35.19 4.19
C LEU A 627 9.09 -34.09 3.19
N GLY A 628 9.24 -32.87 3.69
CA GLY A 628 9.70 -31.76 2.88
C GLY A 628 10.08 -30.54 3.68
N GLY A 629 10.59 -29.54 2.97
CA GLY A 629 10.92 -28.26 3.58
C GLY A 629 11.41 -27.24 2.58
N SER A 630 11.26 -25.97 2.93
CA SER A 630 11.72 -24.83 2.13
C SER A 630 13.03 -24.29 2.69
N SER A 631 13.97 -23.98 1.79
CA SER A 631 15.26 -23.39 2.17
C SER A 631 16.00 -24.28 3.19
N PHE A 632 16.38 -23.74 4.36
CA PHE A 632 16.97 -24.48 5.46
C PHE A 632 16.14 -25.72 5.87
N GLY A 633 14.83 -25.60 5.88
CA GLY A 633 13.93 -26.71 6.21
C GLY A 633 14.08 -27.92 5.29
N GLY A 634 14.44 -27.70 4.04
CA GLY A 634 14.75 -28.78 3.11
C GLY A 634 16.02 -29.55 3.50
N THR A 635 17.04 -28.86 4.01
CA THR A 635 18.28 -29.49 4.52
C THR A 635 17.97 -30.41 5.72
N VAL A 636 17.17 -29.92 6.67
CA VAL A 636 16.76 -30.73 7.84
C VAL A 636 15.86 -31.87 7.44
N ALA A 637 14.91 -31.66 6.49
CA ALA A 637 14.05 -32.74 5.99
C ALA A 637 14.85 -33.83 5.27
N PHE A 638 15.92 -33.47 4.56
CA PHE A 638 16.83 -34.43 3.95
C PHE A 638 17.54 -35.25 5.03
N GLU A 639 18.06 -34.64 6.07
CA GLU A 639 18.70 -35.35 7.18
C GLU A 639 17.70 -36.26 7.93
N MET A 640 16.46 -35.81 8.14
CA MET A 640 15.39 -36.66 8.69
C MET A 640 15.18 -37.91 7.80
N ALA A 641 15.14 -37.72 6.48
CA ALA A 641 15.00 -38.82 5.55
C ALA A 641 16.18 -39.81 5.62
N GLN A 642 17.43 -39.32 5.79
CA GLN A 642 18.59 -40.14 5.98
C GLN A 642 18.51 -40.98 7.27
N GLN A 643 18.22 -40.34 8.41
CA GLN A 643 18.10 -40.99 9.70
C GLN A 643 16.99 -42.04 9.73
N LEU A 644 15.81 -41.72 9.20
CA LEU A 644 14.69 -42.64 9.10
C LEU A 644 15.03 -43.85 8.17
N ASN A 645 15.65 -43.59 7.02
CA ASN A 645 16.09 -44.64 6.13
C ASN A 645 17.14 -45.56 6.78
N ALA A 646 18.11 -45.00 7.56
CA ALA A 646 19.09 -45.78 8.30
C ALA A 646 18.44 -46.63 9.40
N GLN A 647 17.28 -46.25 9.90
CA GLN A 647 16.48 -47.04 10.85
C GLN A 647 15.54 -48.04 10.17
N GLY A 648 15.60 -48.18 8.83
CA GLY A 648 14.80 -49.12 8.05
C GLY A 648 13.41 -48.62 7.68
N GLU A 649 13.09 -47.37 7.94
CA GLU A 649 11.80 -46.75 7.61
C GLU A 649 11.74 -46.37 6.12
N LYS A 650 10.56 -46.42 5.55
CA LYS A 650 10.33 -46.08 4.16
C LYS A 650 9.96 -44.59 4.02
N ILE A 651 10.70 -43.87 3.19
CA ILE A 651 10.38 -42.52 2.76
C ILE A 651 9.75 -42.60 1.37
N ALA A 652 8.45 -42.32 1.26
CA ALA A 652 7.75 -42.42 0.00
C ALA A 652 7.82 -41.08 -0.80
N LEU A 653 8.00 -39.96 -0.10
CA LEU A 653 8.20 -38.66 -0.72
C LEU A 653 9.19 -37.81 0.09
N LEU A 654 10.23 -37.31 -0.58
CA LEU A 654 11.09 -36.27 -0.07
C LEU A 654 11.07 -35.09 -1.04
N THR A 655 10.59 -33.93 -0.58
CA THR A 655 10.49 -32.73 -1.40
C THR A 655 11.32 -31.58 -0.82
N LEU A 656 12.19 -30.99 -1.63
CA LEU A 656 13.02 -29.86 -1.29
C LEU A 656 12.56 -28.64 -2.08
N ILE A 657 12.20 -27.56 -1.36
CA ILE A 657 11.68 -26.33 -1.97
C ILE A 657 12.79 -25.28 -1.94
N ASP A 658 13.39 -25.03 -3.09
CA ASP A 658 14.48 -24.08 -3.34
C ASP A 658 15.58 -24.13 -2.27
N THR A 659 15.97 -25.31 -1.91
CA THR A 659 16.91 -25.63 -0.82
C THR A 659 18.35 -25.58 -1.34
N PRO A 660 19.22 -24.67 -0.82
CA PRO A 660 20.63 -24.64 -1.18
C PRO A 660 21.30 -25.99 -0.92
N GLY A 661 22.08 -26.46 -1.88
CA GLY A 661 22.79 -27.71 -1.75
C GLY A 661 23.95 -27.67 -0.75
N PRO A 662 24.44 -28.86 -0.30
CA PRO A 662 25.56 -28.90 0.60
C PRO A 662 26.77 -28.13 0.07
N GLY A 663 27.41 -27.34 0.93
CA GLY A 663 28.51 -26.45 0.55
C GLY A 663 28.15 -25.23 -0.27
N GLN A 664 26.90 -25.10 -0.72
CA GLN A 664 26.41 -23.87 -1.30
C GLN A 664 25.81 -22.99 -0.19
N MET A 665 26.38 -21.81 -0.02
CA MET A 665 25.83 -20.84 0.91
C MET A 665 25.11 -19.75 0.12
N PRO A 666 23.92 -19.32 0.54
CA PRO A 666 23.42 -18.03 0.10
C PRO A 666 24.49 -16.97 0.38
N VAL A 667 24.68 -16.02 -0.52
CA VAL A 667 25.63 -14.88 -0.35
C VAL A 667 25.43 -14.17 1.00
N LEU A 668 24.33 -14.43 1.66
CA LEU A 668 23.85 -13.83 2.91
C LEU A 668 24.12 -14.64 4.18
N ALA A 669 24.82 -15.71 4.11
CA ALA A 669 25.28 -16.38 5.31
C ALA A 669 26.39 -15.56 6.02
N THR A 670 26.14 -14.25 6.16
CA THR A 670 27.01 -13.33 6.90
C THR A 670 26.56 -13.30 8.36
N GLU A 671 27.49 -13.12 9.26
CA GLU A 671 27.21 -12.81 10.67
C GLU A 671 26.78 -11.34 10.86
N ASP A 672 26.69 -10.59 9.77
CA ASP A 672 26.36 -9.16 9.77
C ASP A 672 24.83 -8.97 9.85
N ASP A 673 24.39 -8.45 10.97
CA ASP A 673 22.99 -8.13 11.25
C ASP A 673 22.40 -7.20 10.20
N THR A 674 23.21 -6.27 9.68
CA THR A 674 22.80 -5.31 8.64
C THR A 674 22.42 -6.02 7.34
N ALA A 675 23.22 -7.02 6.94
CA ALA A 675 22.93 -7.81 5.75
C ALA A 675 21.65 -8.65 5.93
N ILE A 676 21.43 -9.23 7.11
CA ILE A 676 20.22 -9.99 7.43
C ILE A 676 19.00 -9.07 7.36
N LEU A 677 19.06 -7.86 7.93
CA LEU A 677 17.98 -6.88 7.87
C LEU A 677 17.63 -6.47 6.44
N VAL A 678 18.63 -6.17 5.61
CA VAL A 678 18.41 -5.69 4.23
C VAL A 678 17.86 -6.79 3.34
N TYR A 679 18.53 -7.93 3.32
CA TYR A 679 18.30 -8.92 2.27
C TYR A 679 17.24 -9.95 2.63
N ILE A 680 17.03 -10.25 3.90
CA ILE A 680 16.06 -11.26 4.32
C ILE A 680 14.78 -10.61 4.80
N LEU A 681 14.88 -9.78 5.83
CA LEU A 681 13.71 -9.08 6.32
C LEU A 681 13.25 -7.99 5.33
N GLY A 682 14.18 -7.25 4.72
CA GLY A 682 13.84 -6.26 3.70
C GLY A 682 13.10 -6.88 2.51
N VAL A 683 13.60 -7.97 1.96
CA VAL A 683 12.93 -8.69 0.85
C VAL A 683 11.64 -9.36 1.33
N GLY A 684 11.64 -9.99 2.51
CA GLY A 684 10.45 -10.64 3.07
C GLY A 684 9.29 -9.67 3.29
N PHE A 685 9.58 -8.46 3.75
CA PHE A 685 8.58 -7.39 3.89
C PHE A 685 8.43 -6.52 2.64
N ASN A 686 9.11 -6.86 1.54
CA ASN A 686 9.12 -6.08 0.29
C ASN A 686 9.47 -4.59 0.55
N LEU A 687 10.58 -4.37 1.27
CA LEU A 687 11.13 -3.06 1.61
C LEU A 687 12.37 -2.81 0.76
N SER A 688 12.53 -1.58 0.30
CA SER A 688 13.77 -1.10 -0.34
C SER A 688 14.66 -0.45 0.72
N LEU A 689 15.42 -1.27 1.45
CA LEU A 689 16.36 -0.79 2.47
C LEU A 689 17.71 -0.44 1.82
N SER A 690 18.30 0.68 2.23
CA SER A 690 19.65 1.07 1.78
C SER A 690 20.70 0.51 2.73
N LEU A 691 21.58 -0.33 2.22
CA LEU A 691 22.71 -0.88 2.96
C LEU A 691 23.63 0.23 3.49
N ASP A 692 23.91 1.25 2.66
CA ASP A 692 24.76 2.39 3.03
C ASP A 692 24.21 3.19 4.22
N VAL A 693 22.89 3.32 4.31
CA VAL A 693 22.24 4.01 5.43
C VAL A 693 22.33 3.16 6.70
N LEU A 694 22.04 1.87 6.60
CA LEU A 694 22.08 0.96 7.75
C LEU A 694 23.51 0.81 8.32
N GLN A 695 24.52 0.73 7.47
CA GLN A 695 25.91 0.61 7.91
C GLN A 695 26.44 1.83 8.71
N GLN A 696 25.78 2.99 8.59
CA GLN A 696 26.11 4.20 9.36
C GLN A 696 25.44 4.24 10.74
N LEU A 697 24.48 3.34 11.01
CA LEU A 697 23.71 3.27 12.24
C LEU A 697 24.32 2.23 13.21
N LYS A 698 24.13 2.46 14.51
CA LYS A 698 24.47 1.46 15.51
C LYS A 698 23.47 0.29 15.45
N PRO A 699 23.83 -0.91 15.94
CA PRO A 699 22.98 -2.09 15.85
C PRO A 699 21.52 -1.87 16.29
N ASP A 700 21.30 -1.23 17.42
CA ASP A 700 19.93 -0.94 17.90
C ASP A 700 19.21 0.11 17.04
N GLU A 701 19.92 1.07 16.49
CA GLU A 701 19.39 2.08 15.57
C GLU A 701 19.01 1.47 14.23
N GLN A 702 19.72 0.42 13.77
CA GLN A 702 19.38 -0.35 12.56
C GLN A 702 18.04 -1.06 12.72
N LEU A 703 17.79 -1.69 13.87
CA LEU A 703 16.53 -2.36 14.17
C LEU A 703 15.36 -1.38 14.25
N ILE A 704 15.58 -0.21 14.86
CA ILE A 704 14.58 0.86 14.93
C ILE A 704 14.28 1.39 13.51
N TYR A 705 15.31 1.66 12.71
CA TYR A 705 15.16 2.09 11.33
C TYR A 705 14.39 1.07 10.51
N PHE A 706 14.69 -0.23 10.64
CA PHE A 706 13.94 -1.30 9.99
C PHE A 706 12.46 -1.26 10.36
N LEU A 707 12.14 -1.20 11.67
CA LEU A 707 10.76 -1.11 12.15
C LEU A 707 10.03 0.14 11.61
N GLU A 708 10.73 1.25 11.52
CA GLU A 708 10.18 2.48 10.93
C GLU A 708 9.88 2.30 9.44
N GLN A 709 10.78 1.64 8.69
CA GLN A 709 10.54 1.35 7.27
C GLN A 709 9.36 0.37 7.08
N VAL A 710 9.23 -0.63 7.94
CA VAL A 710 8.06 -1.53 7.96
C VAL A 710 6.77 -0.75 8.19
N LYS A 711 6.76 0.17 9.15
CA LYS A 711 5.63 1.07 9.43
C LYS A 711 5.35 2.03 8.27
N ILE A 712 6.39 2.66 7.71
CA ILE A 712 6.28 3.58 6.56
C ILE A 712 5.72 2.86 5.34
N ALA A 713 6.16 1.63 5.09
CA ALA A 713 5.66 0.80 4.00
C ALA A 713 4.25 0.25 4.27
N ASN A 714 3.65 0.58 5.40
CA ASN A 714 2.33 0.12 5.84
C ASN A 714 2.21 -1.41 5.73
N ARG A 715 3.27 -2.11 6.16
CA ARG A 715 3.25 -3.57 6.20
C ARG A 715 2.55 -4.03 7.46
N VAL A 716 1.67 -4.99 7.29
CA VAL A 716 0.96 -5.63 8.40
C VAL A 716 1.97 -6.49 9.16
N VAL A 717 2.23 -6.11 10.38
CA VAL A 717 3.08 -6.86 11.32
C VAL A 717 2.29 -7.13 12.60
N PRO A 718 2.58 -8.21 13.33
CA PRO A 718 1.93 -8.46 14.62
C PRO A 718 2.03 -7.23 15.54
N PRO A 719 1.05 -6.98 16.40
CA PRO A 719 1.07 -5.83 17.33
C PRO A 719 2.26 -5.83 18.27
N ASP A 720 2.74 -7.02 18.61
CA ASP A 720 3.92 -7.31 19.42
C ASP A 720 5.22 -7.41 18.59
N PHE A 721 5.14 -7.25 17.25
CA PHE A 721 6.31 -7.24 16.39
C PHE A 721 7.17 -6.00 16.66
N GLY A 722 8.16 -6.18 17.48
CA GLY A 722 9.06 -5.16 17.95
C GLY A 722 10.52 -5.59 17.89
N LEU A 723 11.36 -4.87 18.61
CA LEU A 723 12.81 -5.14 18.67
C LEU A 723 13.14 -6.54 19.16
N ALA A 724 12.38 -7.08 20.10
CA ALA A 724 12.59 -8.41 20.65
C ALA A 724 12.42 -9.50 19.58
N GLN A 725 11.34 -9.47 18.83
CA GLN A 725 11.03 -10.43 17.77
C GLN A 725 12.02 -10.37 16.61
N ILE A 726 12.48 -9.17 16.26
CA ILE A 726 13.52 -9.03 15.22
C ILE A 726 14.85 -9.60 15.72
N ARG A 727 15.24 -9.35 16.97
CA ARG A 727 16.46 -9.93 17.54
C ARG A 727 16.38 -11.45 17.62
N GLU A 728 15.25 -12.00 18.03
CA GLU A 728 14.98 -13.43 18.04
C GLU A 728 15.09 -14.03 16.65
N PHE A 729 14.47 -13.40 15.65
CA PHE A 729 14.58 -13.83 14.25
C PHE A 729 16.03 -13.82 13.75
N ILE A 730 16.77 -12.73 14.01
CA ILE A 730 18.20 -12.61 13.64
C ILE A 730 19.03 -13.69 14.34
N HIS A 731 18.76 -13.94 15.62
CA HIS A 731 19.44 -14.97 16.39
C HIS A 731 19.21 -16.37 15.79
N LEU A 732 17.94 -16.75 15.59
CA LEU A 732 17.57 -18.02 14.96
C LEU A 732 18.18 -18.17 13.56
N PHE A 733 18.17 -17.08 12.78
CA PHE A 733 18.77 -17.07 11.47
C PHE A 733 20.26 -17.43 11.53
N LYS A 734 21.01 -16.81 12.45
CA LYS A 734 22.46 -17.10 12.63
C LYS A 734 22.71 -18.53 13.07
N VAL A 735 21.93 -19.03 14.01
CA VAL A 735 22.04 -20.42 14.51
C VAL A 735 21.79 -21.40 13.37
N HIS A 736 20.72 -21.24 12.63
CA HIS A 736 20.36 -22.10 11.51
C HIS A 736 21.37 -22.01 10.34
N ALA A 737 21.83 -20.78 10.03
CA ALA A 737 22.86 -20.59 9.01
C ALA A 737 24.18 -21.26 9.40
N GLN A 738 24.56 -21.20 10.67
CA GLN A 738 25.76 -21.89 11.18
C GLN A 738 25.61 -23.41 11.16
N ALA A 739 24.45 -23.94 11.57
CA ALA A 739 24.15 -25.36 11.49
C ALA A 739 24.26 -25.88 10.04
N MET A 740 23.70 -25.13 9.07
CA MET A 740 23.76 -25.47 7.65
C MET A 740 25.19 -25.43 7.08
N ARG A 741 26.05 -24.51 7.55
CA ARG A 741 27.47 -24.46 7.14
C ARG A 741 28.25 -25.69 7.58
N ASN A 742 27.94 -26.19 8.75
CA ASN A 742 28.66 -27.31 9.37
C ASN A 742 28.13 -28.67 8.90
N TYR A 743 26.96 -28.68 8.24
CA TYR A 743 26.30 -29.92 7.82
C TYR A 743 26.99 -30.59 6.63
N ILE A 744 27.29 -31.89 6.79
CA ILE A 744 27.89 -32.74 5.79
C ILE A 744 26.94 -33.92 5.54
N PRO A 745 26.14 -33.92 4.49
CA PRO A 745 25.19 -35.00 4.21
C PRO A 745 25.90 -36.29 3.85
N GLN A 746 25.29 -37.41 4.21
CA GLN A 746 25.64 -38.70 3.73
C GLN A 746 24.87 -39.04 2.43
N THR A 747 25.27 -40.12 1.78
CA THR A 747 24.60 -40.61 0.58
C THR A 747 23.19 -41.11 0.92
N TYR A 748 22.19 -40.63 0.18
CA TYR A 748 20.78 -41.00 0.35
C TYR A 748 20.29 -41.85 -0.84
N PRO A 749 19.73 -43.05 -0.61
CA PRO A 749 19.33 -43.92 -1.69
C PRO A 749 17.98 -43.58 -2.35
N GLY A 750 17.20 -42.69 -1.73
CA GLY A 750 15.91 -42.31 -2.22
C GLY A 750 15.94 -41.23 -3.31
N ARG A 751 14.81 -41.02 -3.96
CA ARG A 751 14.56 -39.94 -4.94
C ARG A 751 14.21 -38.63 -4.22
N ILE A 752 14.68 -37.51 -4.74
CA ILE A 752 14.34 -36.18 -4.31
C ILE A 752 13.49 -35.49 -5.39
N ILE A 753 12.38 -34.86 -4.99
CA ILE A 753 11.64 -33.94 -5.82
C ILE A 753 12.07 -32.53 -5.42
N PHE A 754 12.69 -31.81 -6.34
CA PHE A 754 13.26 -30.50 -6.09
C PHE A 754 12.45 -29.38 -6.80
N PHE A 755 11.81 -28.51 -6.05
CA PHE A 755 11.14 -27.34 -6.59
C PHE A 755 12.11 -26.17 -6.64
N ARG A 756 12.44 -25.67 -7.84
CA ARG A 756 13.37 -24.59 -8.08
C ARG A 756 12.64 -23.32 -8.47
N ALA A 757 12.96 -22.18 -7.81
CA ALA A 757 12.52 -20.86 -8.23
C ALA A 757 13.14 -20.50 -9.59
N ASN A 758 12.34 -19.99 -10.54
CA ASN A 758 12.84 -19.65 -11.87
C ASN A 758 13.41 -18.23 -11.96
N GLU A 759 13.12 -17.36 -10.99
CA GLU A 759 13.71 -16.03 -10.88
C GLU A 759 14.91 -16.08 -9.95
N GLN A 760 16.10 -15.95 -10.51
CA GLN A 760 17.34 -15.96 -9.73
C GLN A 760 17.61 -14.56 -9.18
N ASN A 761 17.77 -14.45 -7.86
CA ASN A 761 18.24 -13.27 -7.17
C ASN A 761 19.76 -13.38 -6.93
N GLU A 762 20.44 -12.25 -6.71
CA GLU A 762 21.85 -12.23 -6.27
C GLU A 762 22.09 -12.97 -4.94
N VAL A 763 21.02 -13.28 -4.24
CA VAL A 763 20.99 -13.87 -2.89
C VAL A 763 21.12 -15.39 -2.90
N ASN A 764 20.63 -16.08 -3.93
CA ASN A 764 20.64 -17.54 -4.01
C ASN A 764 21.77 -18.07 -4.90
N PRO A 765 22.35 -19.25 -4.53
CA PRO A 765 23.30 -19.91 -5.40
C PRO A 765 22.66 -20.25 -6.75
N LYS A 766 23.41 -20.12 -7.82
CA LYS A 766 22.99 -20.61 -9.13
C LYS A 766 22.91 -22.13 -9.09
N ASN A 767 21.76 -22.67 -9.53
CA ASN A 767 21.49 -24.10 -9.55
C ASN A 767 21.63 -24.78 -8.16
N PRO A 768 20.76 -24.44 -7.21
CA PRO A 768 20.83 -24.96 -5.84
C PRO A 768 20.66 -26.49 -5.77
N GLU A 769 20.10 -27.12 -6.81
CA GLU A 769 19.88 -28.54 -6.91
C GLU A 769 21.15 -29.37 -7.21
N LEU A 770 22.19 -28.78 -7.81
CA LEU A 770 23.35 -29.54 -8.29
C LEU A 770 24.05 -30.35 -7.20
N PRO A 771 24.39 -29.82 -6.01
CA PRO A 771 25.04 -30.61 -5.00
C PRO A 771 24.16 -31.75 -4.41
N TRP A 772 22.82 -31.62 -4.52
CA TRP A 772 21.90 -32.67 -4.11
C TRP A 772 21.97 -33.90 -5.04
N ILE A 773 22.30 -33.66 -6.33
CA ILE A 773 22.51 -34.76 -7.31
C ILE A 773 23.64 -35.66 -6.90
N ASP A 774 24.70 -35.11 -6.29
CA ASP A 774 25.89 -35.87 -5.88
C ASP A 774 25.61 -36.75 -4.66
N VAL A 775 24.63 -36.42 -3.82
CA VAL A 775 24.32 -37.18 -2.59
C VAL A 775 23.06 -38.04 -2.68
N ALA A 776 22.16 -37.83 -3.62
CA ALA A 776 20.94 -38.60 -3.80
C ALA A 776 21.10 -39.65 -4.93
N THR A 777 21.43 -40.89 -4.58
CA THR A 777 21.63 -41.95 -5.58
C THR A 777 20.34 -42.41 -6.25
N GLY A 778 19.18 -42.14 -5.65
CA GLY A 778 17.86 -42.36 -6.27
C GLY A 778 17.47 -41.28 -7.30
N GLY A 779 18.31 -40.26 -7.46
CA GLY A 779 18.15 -39.16 -8.39
C GLY A 779 17.41 -37.95 -7.84
N VAL A 780 17.63 -36.81 -8.48
CA VAL A 780 16.95 -35.53 -8.18
C VAL A 780 16.10 -35.11 -9.37
N GLU A 781 14.82 -34.99 -9.18
CA GLU A 781 13.90 -34.50 -10.20
C GLU A 781 13.56 -33.06 -9.96
N VAL A 782 13.99 -32.17 -10.88
CA VAL A 782 13.81 -30.73 -10.73
C VAL A 782 12.52 -30.28 -11.40
N ARG A 783 11.75 -29.48 -10.67
CA ARG A 783 10.54 -28.80 -11.14
C ARG A 783 10.67 -27.29 -10.97
N GLU A 784 10.44 -26.54 -12.03
CA GLU A 784 10.48 -25.10 -11.98
C GLU A 784 9.16 -24.53 -11.47
N VAL A 785 9.29 -23.56 -10.58
CA VAL A 785 8.17 -22.79 -10.02
C VAL A 785 8.42 -21.32 -10.32
N PRO A 786 7.43 -20.57 -10.84
CA PRO A 786 7.56 -19.12 -11.05
C PRO A 786 7.87 -18.37 -9.75
N GLY A 787 8.54 -17.23 -9.88
CA GLY A 787 8.92 -16.39 -8.75
C GLY A 787 10.33 -16.69 -8.23
N ASN A 788 10.74 -15.97 -7.20
CA ASN A 788 12.02 -16.09 -6.52
C ASN A 788 11.91 -16.97 -5.27
N HIS A 789 13.03 -17.16 -4.56
CA HIS A 789 13.14 -17.97 -3.34
C HIS A 789 12.01 -17.75 -2.30
N ILE A 790 11.53 -16.54 -2.18
CA ILE A 790 10.48 -16.19 -1.22
C ILE A 790 9.11 -16.26 -1.89
N THR A 791 8.95 -15.61 -3.04
CA THR A 791 7.64 -15.42 -3.68
C THR A 791 7.05 -16.70 -4.27
N MET A 792 7.87 -17.72 -4.56
CA MET A 792 7.38 -19.02 -5.03
C MET A 792 6.43 -19.72 -4.04
N ASN A 793 6.50 -19.36 -2.76
CA ASN A 793 5.65 -19.91 -1.70
C ASN A 793 4.30 -19.18 -1.54
N TYR A 794 4.06 -18.11 -2.31
CA TYR A 794 2.86 -17.31 -2.24
C TYR A 794 2.09 -17.27 -3.57
N PRO A 795 0.78 -17.00 -3.54
CA PRO A 795 0.01 -16.81 -4.77
C PRO A 795 0.55 -15.66 -5.65
N PRO A 796 0.56 -15.81 -6.98
CA PRO A 796 0.01 -16.96 -7.75
C PRO A 796 0.96 -18.14 -7.91
N HIS A 797 2.23 -18.03 -7.52
CA HIS A 797 3.30 -18.97 -7.84
C HIS A 797 3.14 -20.33 -7.13
N VAL A 798 2.74 -20.31 -5.87
CA VAL A 798 2.51 -21.51 -5.07
C VAL A 798 1.47 -22.44 -5.70
N GLN A 799 0.51 -21.94 -6.47
CA GLN A 799 -0.49 -22.76 -7.17
C GLN A 799 0.16 -23.70 -8.18
N VAL A 800 1.17 -23.21 -8.92
CA VAL A 800 1.94 -24.04 -9.86
C VAL A 800 2.72 -25.13 -9.12
N MET A 801 3.32 -24.80 -7.98
CA MET A 801 4.02 -25.78 -7.14
C MET A 801 3.04 -26.84 -6.61
N VAL A 802 1.86 -26.45 -6.17
CA VAL A 802 0.83 -27.36 -5.66
C VAL A 802 0.33 -28.31 -6.74
N GLU A 803 0.07 -27.84 -7.96
CA GLU A 803 -0.35 -28.69 -9.07
C GLU A 803 0.69 -29.79 -9.37
N GLN A 804 1.97 -29.44 -9.32
CA GLN A 804 3.07 -30.40 -9.50
C GLN A 804 3.17 -31.33 -8.30
N LEU A 805 3.11 -30.81 -7.07
CA LEU A 805 3.23 -31.59 -5.83
C LEU A 805 2.12 -32.66 -5.70
N ARG A 806 0.89 -32.36 -6.16
CA ARG A 806 -0.22 -33.30 -6.19
C ARG A 806 0.15 -34.61 -6.92
N VAL A 807 0.77 -34.48 -8.08
CA VAL A 807 1.18 -35.62 -8.88
C VAL A 807 2.10 -36.53 -8.07
N TYR A 808 3.09 -35.95 -7.38
CA TYR A 808 4.04 -36.75 -6.59
C TYR A 808 3.43 -37.33 -5.31
N LEU A 809 2.49 -36.62 -4.68
CA LEU A 809 1.74 -37.14 -3.54
C LEU A 809 0.89 -38.37 -3.97
N ASP A 810 0.28 -38.33 -5.14
CA ASP A 810 -0.53 -39.45 -5.67
C ASP A 810 0.33 -40.61 -6.11
N GLU A 811 1.49 -40.35 -6.73
CA GLU A 811 2.50 -41.41 -7.04
C GLU A 811 3.01 -42.09 -5.76
N ALA A 812 3.39 -41.31 -4.75
CA ALA A 812 3.93 -41.78 -3.49
C ALA A 812 2.96 -42.66 -2.69
N ARG A 813 1.65 -42.48 -2.86
CA ARG A 813 0.61 -43.30 -2.22
C ARG A 813 0.42 -44.66 -2.89
N GLN A 814 0.84 -44.79 -4.15
CA GLN A 814 0.74 -46.05 -4.89
C GLN A 814 1.93 -46.98 -4.64
N LEU A 815 3.00 -46.45 -4.08
CA LEU A 815 4.20 -47.18 -3.65
C LEU A 815 4.03 -47.80 -2.26
#